data_31aa219991835353ac4d5c78f70fe91b
#
_entry.id   31aa219991835353ac4d5c78f70fe91b
#
_cell.length_a   1.000
_cell.length_b   1.000
_cell.length_c   1.000
_cell.angle_alpha   90.00
_cell.angle_beta   90.00
_cell.angle_gamma   90.00
#
_symmetry.space_group_name_H-M   'P 1'
#
loop_
_entity.id
_entity.type
_entity.pdbx_description
1 polymer ?
#
loop_
_entity_poly.entity_id
_entity_poly.type
_entity_poly.pdbx_seq_one_letter_code
_entity_poly.pdbx_strand_id
1 'polypeptide(L)'
;MKRTLALILSLVMCLGLLAGCGDKKTDDQTKDDTTPLVVGYAAFNEKFSPFFSETEYDQDVWVMTSLGLLNSDRQGQIIMNGIEGETHAYNGTDYTYYGPADCEIVENADGTVDYNFTMRDDIVFSDGEKVTIDDVIFSMYVLCDPTYDGNSTLYAVPIQGMAAYRSGMTTLAKAIAAAGRDNADFTYWTEEQQTKFWDNFDKGLVPFAQGIVDYCVEAGAAAEGDVAAAGAAWGFSGEAKTVEDLALEIGNQYGWSFSAMEKEVGNSEKLVDLMDEDVYNDYPTIGVKTGDSAANISGIKKTGDYSMTVTLDKVDATAIYQLGVTIAPMHYYGDPSLYDYDNNQFGFPKGDLSSVRAKTTSPMGAGPYKYIKYEDGVVYFEANDNYFLGAPKTKYLNFQQCMSDDDKLNGVITGTIDIADPSFSNDTVEAIEKANGGVLDGDKITTNTVDNLGYGYLGMSAACVNVGGEPGSEASKDLRKAFATVFSVYRNVAIESYYGERASVINYPISNTSWAAPQPTDDGYKVAFSVDVNGNDIYTSDMTAEQRYDAALQAALGYFEAAGYTVEDGKLTAAPAGAKLEYEVQIPADGSGDHPSFMMISEASKALATIGMNLIVTDLSDSSGLWDGIDARQVDMWCAAWGATVDPDMYQIYYSDVADHTTDPGVGKNPYGGPAQGGSNKMYCIADADLDNMILTARESLDQSYRKTMYKACLDIVVDWAVEVPVYQRQNAIIFSTERVNMSTVTPDITTFYKWYAEIQNIELN
;
A
#
# COMPACT_ATOMS: atom_id res chain seq x y z
N MET A 1 -38.18 -25.15 23.11
CA MET A 1 -38.97 -25.26 21.86
C MET A 1 -38.33 -24.54 20.67
N LYS A 2 -37.60 -23.43 20.79
CA LYS A 2 -36.92 -22.79 19.64
C LYS A 2 -35.63 -23.48 19.15
N ARG A 3 -34.92 -24.21 20.01
CA ARG A 3 -33.71 -24.98 19.63
C ARG A 3 -33.99 -26.34 18.96
N THR A 4 -35.18 -26.87 19.15
CA THR A 4 -35.61 -28.14 18.56
C THR A 4 -36.15 -27.94 17.14
N LEU A 5 -36.64 -26.76 16.80
CA LEU A 5 -37.10 -26.43 15.44
C LEU A 5 -35.95 -26.18 14.46
N ALA A 6 -34.83 -25.60 14.94
CA ALA A 6 -33.65 -25.37 14.11
C ALA A 6 -32.92 -26.66 13.72
N LEU A 7 -32.93 -27.67 14.62
CA LEU A 7 -32.37 -29.01 14.34
C LEU A 7 -33.22 -29.85 13.38
N ILE A 8 -34.53 -29.61 13.32
CA ILE A 8 -35.42 -30.31 12.39
C ILE A 8 -35.35 -29.67 10.98
N LEU A 9 -35.13 -28.37 10.87
CA LEU A 9 -34.93 -27.71 9.55
C LEU A 9 -33.59 -28.12 8.90
N SER A 10 -32.52 -28.23 9.69
CA SER A 10 -31.21 -28.65 9.17
C SER A 10 -31.23 -30.13 8.75
N LEU A 11 -32.01 -30.99 9.40
CA LEU A 11 -32.13 -32.41 9.03
C LEU A 11 -32.98 -32.65 7.76
N VAL A 12 -33.92 -31.73 7.45
CA VAL A 12 -34.77 -31.82 6.25
C VAL A 12 -34.01 -31.35 5.01
N MET A 13 -33.05 -30.43 5.14
CA MET A 13 -32.17 -30.02 4.02
C MET A 13 -31.13 -31.09 3.66
N CYS A 14 -30.68 -31.90 4.63
CA CYS A 14 -29.74 -33.02 4.35
C CYS A 14 -30.39 -34.27 3.78
N LEU A 15 -31.72 -34.41 3.81
CA LEU A 15 -32.45 -35.58 3.29
C LEU A 15 -32.96 -35.42 1.86
N GLY A 16 -32.81 -34.24 1.26
CA GLY A 16 -33.15 -33.97 -0.15
C GLY A 16 -32.11 -34.46 -1.17
N LEU A 17 -30.92 -34.85 -0.72
CA LEU A 17 -29.79 -35.20 -1.60
C LEU A 17 -29.55 -36.70 -1.76
N LEU A 18 -30.42 -37.58 -1.26
CA LEU A 18 -30.25 -39.05 -1.30
C LEU A 18 -31.35 -39.84 -2.01
N ALA A 19 -32.07 -39.28 -2.96
CA ALA A 19 -33.07 -40.02 -3.73
C ALA A 19 -32.84 -39.83 -5.23
N GLY A 20 -31.88 -40.61 -5.77
CA GLY A 20 -31.63 -40.60 -7.22
C GLY A 20 -30.58 -41.61 -7.68
N CYS A 21 -30.71 -42.90 -7.25
CA CYS A 21 -29.99 -43.98 -7.92
C CYS A 21 -30.99 -44.85 -8.67
N GLY A 22 -30.98 -44.77 -10.00
CA GLY A 22 -31.75 -45.64 -10.88
C GLY A 22 -31.37 -45.47 -12.34
N ASP A 23 -30.54 -46.39 -12.81
CA ASP A 23 -30.36 -46.85 -14.20
C ASP A 23 -29.67 -45.99 -15.27
N LYS A 24 -28.59 -46.58 -15.75
CA LYS A 24 -27.75 -46.26 -16.89
C LYS A 24 -28.52 -45.89 -18.16
N LYS A 25 -28.17 -44.71 -18.68
CA LYS A 25 -28.03 -44.48 -20.11
C LYS A 25 -26.85 -43.52 -20.32
N THR A 26 -25.95 -43.94 -21.21
CA THR A 26 -24.93 -43.12 -21.82
C THR A 26 -25.59 -41.94 -22.51
N ASP A 27 -25.34 -40.76 -22.01
CA ASP A 27 -25.48 -39.52 -22.77
C ASP A 27 -24.50 -38.49 -22.23
N ASP A 28 -23.98 -37.70 -23.13
CA ASP A 28 -23.17 -36.51 -22.96
C ASP A 28 -23.45 -35.81 -21.62
N GLN A 29 -22.47 -35.83 -20.70
CA GLN A 29 -22.56 -35.00 -19.49
C GLN A 29 -22.43 -33.55 -19.90
N THR A 30 -23.55 -32.88 -20.09
CA THR A 30 -23.55 -31.41 -19.96
C THR A 30 -23.06 -31.09 -18.56
N LYS A 31 -21.87 -30.50 -18.45
CA LYS A 31 -21.34 -29.93 -17.20
C LYS A 31 -22.47 -29.17 -16.52
N ASP A 32 -22.64 -29.33 -15.21
CA ASP A 32 -23.61 -28.54 -14.44
C ASP A 32 -23.10 -27.11 -14.40
N ASP A 33 -23.66 -26.25 -15.26
CA ASP A 33 -23.29 -24.84 -15.48
C ASP A 33 -23.60 -23.95 -14.25
N THR A 34 -23.98 -24.54 -13.14
CA THR A 34 -24.38 -23.85 -11.90
C THR A 34 -23.32 -23.88 -10.79
N THR A 35 -22.24 -24.64 -10.96
CA THR A 35 -21.19 -24.75 -9.96
C THR A 35 -20.32 -23.50 -9.94
N PRO A 36 -20.21 -22.75 -8.81
CA PRO A 36 -19.37 -21.59 -8.75
C PRO A 36 -17.87 -21.93 -8.62
N LEU A 37 -17.02 -21.07 -9.12
CA LEU A 37 -15.64 -20.94 -8.70
C LEU A 37 -15.62 -20.24 -7.34
N VAL A 38 -15.03 -20.85 -6.31
CA VAL A 38 -15.01 -20.34 -4.94
C VAL A 38 -13.60 -19.90 -4.57
N VAL A 39 -13.43 -18.63 -4.21
CA VAL A 39 -12.15 -18.07 -3.81
C VAL A 39 -12.19 -17.67 -2.34
N GLY A 40 -11.21 -18.12 -1.55
CA GLY A 40 -11.11 -17.81 -0.12
C GLY A 40 -10.39 -16.50 0.13
N TYR A 41 -11.04 -15.59 0.85
CA TYR A 41 -10.52 -14.26 1.23
C TYR A 41 -10.51 -14.08 2.76
N ALA A 42 -9.76 -13.10 3.25
CA ALA A 42 -9.94 -12.60 4.61
C ALA A 42 -11.23 -11.73 4.72
N ALA A 43 -11.44 -11.10 5.87
CA ALA A 43 -12.62 -10.29 6.10
C ALA A 43 -12.71 -9.09 5.15
N PHE A 44 -13.92 -8.83 4.65
CA PHE A 44 -14.23 -7.65 3.85
C PHE A 44 -14.67 -6.48 4.75
N ASN A 45 -14.28 -5.25 4.36
CA ASN A 45 -14.78 -4.01 4.97
C ASN A 45 -16.05 -3.48 4.29
N GLU A 46 -16.57 -4.20 3.30
CA GLU A 46 -17.75 -3.85 2.51
C GLU A 46 -17.65 -2.51 1.74
N LYS A 47 -16.43 -2.04 1.50
CA LYS A 47 -16.14 -0.86 0.67
C LYS A 47 -15.73 -1.28 -0.75
N PHE A 48 -16.66 -1.89 -1.47
CA PHE A 48 -16.47 -2.43 -2.83
C PHE A 48 -16.56 -1.33 -3.90
N SER A 49 -15.69 -0.34 -3.81
CA SER A 49 -15.78 0.85 -4.65
C SER A 49 -14.48 1.13 -5.38
N PRO A 50 -14.51 1.43 -6.70
CA PRO A 50 -13.31 1.85 -7.42
C PRO A 50 -12.76 3.21 -6.94
N PHE A 51 -13.52 3.93 -6.11
CA PHE A 51 -13.14 5.24 -5.59
C PHE A 51 -12.75 5.22 -4.11
N PHE A 52 -13.35 4.34 -3.29
CA PHE A 52 -13.26 4.40 -1.83
C PHE A 52 -12.90 3.08 -1.16
N SER A 53 -12.42 2.06 -1.90
CA SER A 53 -11.92 0.83 -1.29
C SER A 53 -10.66 1.12 -0.46
N GLU A 54 -10.55 0.47 0.70
CA GLU A 54 -9.43 0.66 1.64
C GLU A 54 -8.52 -0.56 1.77
N THR A 55 -9.03 -1.74 1.47
CA THR A 55 -8.30 -3.00 1.56
C THR A 55 -8.12 -3.65 0.19
N GLU A 56 -7.08 -4.47 0.04
CA GLU A 56 -6.83 -5.24 -1.18
C GLU A 56 -8.00 -6.20 -1.48
N TYR A 57 -8.59 -6.81 -0.45
CA TYR A 57 -9.71 -7.74 -0.63
C TYR A 57 -10.99 -7.05 -1.11
N ASP A 58 -11.30 -5.86 -0.59
CA ASP A 58 -12.41 -5.05 -1.11
C ASP A 58 -12.12 -4.56 -2.54
N GLN A 59 -10.85 -4.27 -2.84
CA GLN A 59 -10.43 -3.90 -4.19
C GLN A 59 -10.66 -5.05 -5.17
N ASP A 60 -10.31 -6.28 -4.84
CA ASP A 60 -10.49 -7.44 -5.71
C ASP A 60 -11.97 -7.66 -6.06
N VAL A 61 -12.91 -7.28 -5.17
CA VAL A 61 -14.35 -7.35 -5.46
C VAL A 61 -14.75 -6.41 -6.61
N TRP A 62 -14.37 -5.13 -6.55
CA TRP A 62 -14.76 -4.20 -7.61
C TRP A 62 -13.94 -4.40 -8.89
N VAL A 63 -12.71 -4.91 -8.80
CA VAL A 63 -11.90 -5.26 -9.98
C VAL A 63 -12.59 -6.32 -10.84
N MET A 64 -13.29 -7.29 -10.25
CA MET A 64 -14.08 -8.27 -11.02
C MET A 64 -15.17 -7.62 -11.87
N THR A 65 -15.65 -6.45 -11.48
CA THR A 65 -16.75 -5.75 -12.18
C THR A 65 -16.30 -4.64 -13.11
N SER A 66 -15.03 -4.27 -13.11
CA SER A 66 -14.55 -3.02 -13.70
C SER A 66 -13.44 -3.23 -14.72
N LEU A 67 -13.14 -2.20 -15.50
CA LEU A 67 -11.97 -2.11 -16.38
C LEU A 67 -11.15 -0.88 -16.00
N GLY A 68 -9.83 -1.04 -15.96
CA GLY A 68 -8.91 0.10 -16.01
C GLY A 68 -8.80 0.66 -17.43
N LEU A 69 -8.59 1.97 -17.57
CA LEU A 69 -8.35 2.60 -18.89
C LEU A 69 -7.12 2.00 -19.58
N LEU A 70 -6.08 1.70 -18.81
CA LEU A 70 -4.86 1.03 -19.26
C LEU A 70 -4.65 -0.26 -18.46
N ASN A 71 -4.03 -1.25 -19.09
CA ASN A 71 -3.61 -2.50 -18.48
C ASN A 71 -2.09 -2.53 -18.34
N SER A 72 -1.57 -3.48 -17.57
CA SER A 72 -0.14 -3.75 -17.44
C SER A 72 0.21 -5.19 -17.80
N ASP A 73 1.49 -5.41 -18.11
CA ASP A 73 2.05 -6.73 -18.35
C ASP A 73 2.48 -7.43 -17.03
N ARG A 74 3.11 -8.60 -17.14
CA ARG A 74 3.60 -9.40 -16.01
C ARG A 74 4.74 -8.75 -15.22
N GLN A 75 5.35 -7.70 -15.76
CA GLN A 75 6.40 -6.91 -15.09
C GLN A 75 5.88 -5.56 -14.56
N GLY A 76 4.57 -5.29 -14.71
CA GLY A 76 3.95 -4.03 -14.32
C GLY A 76 4.14 -2.90 -15.33
N GLN A 77 4.70 -3.18 -16.51
CA GLN A 77 4.84 -2.20 -17.57
C GLN A 77 3.47 -1.91 -18.18
N ILE A 78 3.14 -0.63 -18.35
CA ILE A 78 1.88 -0.21 -18.96
C ILE A 78 1.83 -0.59 -20.42
N ILE A 79 0.72 -1.16 -20.87
CA ILE A 79 0.43 -1.48 -22.26
C ILE A 79 -0.06 -0.22 -22.96
N MET A 80 0.72 0.26 -23.92
CA MET A 80 0.44 1.52 -24.63
C MET A 80 -0.44 1.32 -25.87
N ASN A 81 -0.46 0.13 -26.46
CA ASN A 81 -1.24 -0.20 -27.67
C ASN A 81 -2.22 -1.36 -27.36
N GLY A 82 -3.11 -1.14 -26.40
CA GLY A 82 -4.01 -2.18 -25.89
C GLY A 82 -5.08 -2.62 -26.89
N ILE A 83 -5.50 -1.76 -27.84
CA ILE A 83 -6.58 -2.05 -28.80
C ILE A 83 -6.17 -3.14 -29.77
N GLU A 84 -5.04 -2.99 -30.43
CA GLU A 84 -4.45 -3.98 -31.33
C GLU A 84 -3.75 -5.13 -30.60
N GLY A 85 -3.39 -4.88 -29.34
CA GLY A 85 -2.60 -5.78 -28.50
C GLY A 85 -1.11 -5.56 -28.62
N GLU A 86 -0.41 -5.59 -27.49
CA GLU A 86 1.04 -5.40 -27.39
C GLU A 86 1.68 -6.69 -26.85
N THR A 87 2.76 -7.15 -27.50
CA THR A 87 3.39 -8.43 -27.15
C THR A 87 4.70 -8.20 -26.42
N HIS A 88 4.81 -8.75 -25.21
CA HIS A 88 6.03 -8.73 -24.39
C HIS A 88 6.45 -10.15 -24.02
N ALA A 89 7.77 -10.38 -24.04
CA ALA A 89 8.34 -11.64 -23.60
C ALA A 89 8.43 -11.71 -22.07
N TYR A 90 7.99 -12.80 -21.48
CA TYR A 90 8.16 -13.07 -20.06
C TYR A 90 8.48 -14.56 -19.86
N ASN A 91 9.49 -14.87 -19.05
CA ASN A 91 9.91 -16.23 -18.73
C ASN A 91 10.09 -17.15 -19.95
N GLY A 92 10.57 -16.58 -21.09
CA GLY A 92 10.81 -17.28 -22.35
C GLY A 92 9.57 -17.53 -23.21
N THR A 93 8.43 -16.97 -22.84
CA THR A 93 7.16 -17.02 -23.59
C THR A 93 6.73 -15.62 -24.01
N ASP A 94 6.23 -15.47 -25.23
CA ASP A 94 5.67 -14.25 -25.75
C ASP A 94 4.19 -14.16 -25.37
N TYR A 95 3.79 -13.12 -24.62
CA TYR A 95 2.41 -12.83 -24.22
C TYR A 95 1.89 -11.59 -24.90
N THR A 96 0.67 -11.66 -25.45
CA THR A 96 0.00 -10.49 -26.03
C THR A 96 -1.07 -9.97 -25.05
N TYR A 97 -0.96 -8.70 -24.71
CA TYR A 97 -1.83 -8.03 -23.76
C TYR A 97 -2.79 -7.09 -24.50
N TYR A 98 -4.08 -7.19 -24.20
CA TYR A 98 -5.12 -6.36 -24.75
C TYR A 98 -5.69 -5.42 -23.68
N GLY A 99 -6.16 -4.25 -24.09
CA GLY A 99 -6.76 -3.27 -23.20
C GLY A 99 -7.90 -2.49 -23.86
N PRO A 100 -8.63 -1.71 -23.07
CA PRO A 100 -9.73 -0.90 -23.59
C PRO A 100 -9.25 0.34 -24.36
N ALA A 101 -7.99 0.74 -24.22
CA ALA A 101 -7.48 1.95 -24.86
C ALA A 101 -6.00 1.83 -25.26
N ASP A 102 -5.61 2.69 -26.19
CA ASP A 102 -4.24 3.05 -26.51
C ASP A 102 -3.89 4.38 -25.87
N CYS A 103 -2.60 4.59 -25.57
CA CYS A 103 -2.06 5.86 -25.07
C CYS A 103 -0.81 6.27 -25.85
N GLU A 104 -0.79 7.47 -26.42
CA GLU A 104 0.39 8.08 -27.04
C GLU A 104 0.87 9.25 -26.16
N ILE A 105 2.16 9.27 -25.81
CA ILE A 105 2.76 10.33 -25.00
C ILE A 105 3.56 11.26 -25.92
N VAL A 106 3.30 12.57 -25.83
CA VAL A 106 3.96 13.60 -26.65
C VAL A 106 4.56 14.66 -25.73
N GLU A 107 5.87 14.77 -25.73
CA GLU A 107 6.58 15.89 -25.08
C GLU A 107 6.54 17.11 -26.00
N ASN A 108 5.96 18.21 -25.53
CA ASN A 108 5.80 19.44 -26.29
C ASN A 108 7.02 20.35 -26.16
N ALA A 109 7.24 21.20 -27.16
CA ALA A 109 8.39 22.13 -27.20
C ALA A 109 8.37 23.18 -26.07
N ASP A 110 7.23 23.41 -25.43
CA ASP A 110 7.04 24.32 -24.31
C ASP A 110 7.28 23.66 -22.92
N GLY A 111 7.60 22.35 -22.92
CA GLY A 111 7.85 21.55 -21.73
C GLY A 111 6.62 20.87 -21.14
N THR A 112 5.44 21.08 -21.72
CA THR A 112 4.23 20.33 -21.35
C THR A 112 4.28 18.92 -21.95
N VAL A 113 3.45 18.00 -21.42
CA VAL A 113 3.36 16.63 -21.92
C VAL A 113 1.90 16.27 -22.13
N ASP A 114 1.59 15.81 -23.33
CA ASP A 114 0.26 15.32 -23.70
C ASP A 114 0.20 13.79 -23.63
N TYR A 115 -0.78 13.28 -22.90
CA TYR A 115 -1.18 11.88 -22.91
C TYR A 115 -2.46 11.77 -23.72
N ASN A 116 -2.35 11.21 -24.92
CA ASN A 116 -3.45 11.08 -25.88
C ASN A 116 -4.05 9.68 -25.77
N PHE A 117 -5.26 9.58 -25.26
CA PHE A 117 -5.99 8.33 -25.12
C PHE A 117 -6.97 8.14 -26.26
N THR A 118 -6.98 6.93 -26.84
CA THR A 118 -8.00 6.48 -27.78
C THR A 118 -8.58 5.17 -27.28
N MET A 119 -9.89 5.11 -27.09
CA MET A 119 -10.61 3.93 -26.60
C MET A 119 -11.23 3.12 -27.74
N ARG A 120 -11.48 1.85 -27.46
CA ARG A 120 -12.36 0.98 -28.26
C ARG A 120 -13.79 1.54 -28.25
N ASP A 121 -14.52 1.35 -29.34
CA ASP A 121 -15.92 1.78 -29.49
C ASP A 121 -16.94 0.63 -29.35
N ASP A 122 -16.44 -0.58 -29.07
CA ASP A 122 -17.24 -1.81 -28.99
C ASP A 122 -17.46 -2.31 -27.53
N ILE A 123 -16.90 -1.62 -26.51
CA ILE A 123 -17.10 -2.00 -25.11
C ILE A 123 -18.45 -1.51 -24.61
N VAL A 124 -19.12 -2.38 -23.84
CA VAL A 124 -20.36 -2.04 -23.13
C VAL A 124 -20.24 -2.44 -21.65
N PHE A 125 -20.95 -1.70 -20.81
CA PHE A 125 -21.10 -2.07 -19.40
C PHE A 125 -21.92 -3.34 -19.22
N SER A 126 -21.90 -3.90 -18.04
CA SER A 126 -22.61 -5.14 -17.72
C SER A 126 -24.13 -5.06 -17.84
N ASP A 127 -24.71 -3.86 -17.84
CA ASP A 127 -26.13 -3.59 -18.09
C ASP A 127 -26.47 -3.30 -19.57
N GLY A 128 -25.44 -3.23 -20.44
CA GLY A 128 -25.56 -3.07 -21.88
C GLY A 128 -25.43 -1.64 -22.40
N GLU A 129 -25.25 -0.64 -21.50
CA GLU A 129 -24.94 0.74 -21.93
C GLU A 129 -23.52 0.81 -22.49
N LYS A 130 -23.30 1.70 -23.47
CA LYS A 130 -21.99 1.86 -24.10
C LYS A 130 -21.00 2.57 -23.18
N VAL A 131 -19.77 2.08 -23.16
CA VAL A 131 -18.64 2.81 -22.57
C VAL A 131 -18.18 3.89 -23.53
N THR A 132 -17.99 5.10 -23.03
CA THR A 132 -17.49 6.24 -23.79
C THR A 132 -16.39 6.97 -23.03
N ILE A 133 -15.73 7.93 -23.66
CA ILE A 133 -14.71 8.75 -23.00
C ILE A 133 -15.31 9.62 -21.88
N ASP A 134 -16.61 9.86 -21.91
CA ASP A 134 -17.31 10.63 -20.88
C ASP A 134 -17.31 9.91 -19.53
N ASP A 135 -17.32 8.57 -19.52
CA ASP A 135 -17.19 7.75 -18.30
C ASP A 135 -15.78 7.84 -17.70
N VAL A 136 -14.75 7.93 -18.55
CA VAL A 136 -13.37 8.16 -18.13
C VAL A 136 -13.21 9.55 -17.53
N ILE A 137 -13.73 10.58 -18.21
CA ILE A 137 -13.71 11.98 -17.74
C ILE A 137 -14.46 12.09 -16.41
N PHE A 138 -15.64 11.48 -16.29
CA PHE A 138 -16.38 11.38 -15.03
C PHE A 138 -15.50 10.79 -13.92
N SER A 139 -14.87 9.64 -14.17
CA SER A 139 -13.99 8.97 -13.19
C SER A 139 -12.83 9.86 -12.75
N MET A 140 -12.16 10.54 -13.70
CA MET A 140 -11.08 11.48 -13.37
C MET A 140 -11.57 12.65 -12.53
N TYR A 141 -12.75 13.23 -12.84
CA TYR A 141 -13.29 14.34 -12.08
C TYR A 141 -13.74 13.93 -10.67
N VAL A 142 -14.23 12.69 -10.46
CA VAL A 142 -14.50 12.16 -9.11
C VAL A 142 -13.19 12.09 -8.30
N LEU A 143 -12.12 11.53 -8.88
CA LEU A 143 -10.82 11.40 -8.20
C LEU A 143 -10.10 12.74 -7.96
N CYS A 144 -10.43 13.76 -8.76
CA CYS A 144 -9.88 15.11 -8.64
C CYS A 144 -10.77 16.08 -7.88
N ASP A 145 -11.95 15.67 -7.44
CA ASP A 145 -12.84 16.56 -6.69
C ASP A 145 -12.18 17.07 -5.41
N PRO A 146 -12.33 18.34 -5.02
CA PRO A 146 -11.75 18.89 -3.80
C PRO A 146 -12.13 18.13 -2.52
N THR A 147 -13.28 17.43 -2.51
CA THR A 147 -13.79 16.65 -1.37
C THR A 147 -13.45 15.16 -1.44
N TYR A 148 -12.70 14.72 -2.47
CA TYR A 148 -12.27 13.34 -2.57
C TYR A 148 -11.27 13.01 -1.45
N ASP A 149 -11.56 11.95 -0.70
CA ASP A 149 -10.81 11.45 0.46
C ASP A 149 -10.44 9.96 0.36
N GLY A 150 -10.55 9.38 -0.85
CA GLY A 150 -10.10 8.01 -1.10
C GLY A 150 -8.58 7.91 -1.33
N ASN A 151 -8.11 6.72 -1.67
CA ASN A 151 -6.68 6.39 -1.74
C ASN A 151 -5.97 6.87 -3.03
N SER A 152 -6.71 7.32 -4.08
CA SER A 152 -6.07 7.80 -5.31
C SER A 152 -5.39 9.14 -5.10
N THR A 153 -4.19 9.27 -5.68
CA THR A 153 -3.40 10.51 -5.68
C THR A 153 -3.39 11.21 -7.04
N LEU A 154 -4.34 10.91 -7.92
CA LEU A 154 -4.44 11.53 -9.25
C LEU A 154 -4.42 13.06 -9.18
N TYR A 155 -5.01 13.64 -8.16
CA TYR A 155 -5.02 15.09 -7.94
C TYR A 155 -3.63 15.69 -7.65
N ALA A 156 -2.63 14.88 -7.33
CA ALA A 156 -1.25 15.32 -7.12
C ALA A 156 -0.42 15.31 -8.42
N VAL A 157 -0.90 14.65 -9.47
CA VAL A 157 -0.29 14.71 -10.80
C VAL A 157 -0.37 16.14 -11.34
N PRO A 158 0.72 16.70 -11.95
CA PRO A 158 0.77 18.08 -12.40
C PRO A 158 -0.07 18.31 -13.67
N ILE A 159 -1.34 17.89 -13.65
CA ILE A 159 -2.29 18.14 -14.74
C ILE A 159 -2.60 19.63 -14.80
N GLN A 160 -2.51 20.19 -16.00
CA GLN A 160 -2.72 21.59 -16.23
C GLN A 160 -4.10 22.06 -15.71
N GLY A 161 -4.10 23.08 -14.83
CA GLY A 161 -5.32 23.61 -14.21
C GLY A 161 -5.83 22.88 -12.98
N MET A 162 -5.21 21.78 -12.54
CA MET A 162 -5.61 21.01 -11.35
C MET A 162 -5.67 21.89 -10.09
N ALA A 163 -4.61 22.60 -9.79
CA ALA A 163 -4.56 23.46 -8.60
C ALA A 163 -5.66 24.53 -8.60
N ALA A 164 -5.94 25.13 -9.75
CA ALA A 164 -7.02 26.13 -9.89
C ALA A 164 -8.42 25.49 -9.74
N TYR A 165 -8.60 24.25 -10.20
CA TYR A 165 -9.84 23.52 -10.01
C TYR A 165 -10.07 23.15 -8.53
N ARG A 166 -9.06 22.67 -7.84
CA ARG A 166 -9.19 22.25 -6.43
C ARG A 166 -9.17 23.42 -5.43
N SER A 167 -8.70 24.62 -5.83
CA SER A 167 -8.66 25.79 -4.97
C SER A 167 -10.06 26.34 -4.64
N GLY A 168 -10.15 27.17 -3.58
CA GLY A 168 -11.36 27.87 -3.20
C GLY A 168 -12.55 26.99 -2.79
N MET A 169 -12.29 25.75 -2.40
CA MET A 169 -13.27 24.81 -1.86
C MET A 169 -12.64 23.99 -0.75
N THR A 170 -13.40 23.68 0.29
CA THR A 170 -13.04 22.77 1.38
C THR A 170 -14.28 22.08 1.91
N THR A 171 -14.12 21.09 2.80
CA THR A 171 -15.28 20.41 3.41
C THR A 171 -16.00 21.29 4.41
N LEU A 172 -17.27 21.05 4.65
CA LEU A 172 -18.11 21.83 5.55
C LEU A 172 -17.55 21.81 6.98
N ALA A 173 -17.16 20.62 7.49
CA ALA A 173 -16.57 20.49 8.81
C ALA A 173 -15.30 21.36 8.95
N LYS A 174 -14.38 21.25 8.00
CA LYS A 174 -13.13 22.03 8.00
C LYS A 174 -13.36 23.54 7.88
N ALA A 175 -14.34 23.94 7.07
CA ALA A 175 -14.69 25.35 6.89
C ALA A 175 -15.24 25.95 8.18
N ILE A 176 -16.20 25.27 8.84
CA ILE A 176 -16.79 25.74 10.11
C ILE A 176 -15.74 25.75 11.22
N ALA A 177 -14.91 24.70 11.32
CA ALA A 177 -13.84 24.64 12.32
C ALA A 177 -12.84 25.78 12.17
N ALA A 178 -12.40 26.06 10.95
CA ALA A 178 -11.48 27.16 10.65
C ALA A 178 -12.07 28.56 10.94
N ALA A 179 -13.38 28.75 10.72
CA ALA A 179 -14.07 29.99 11.02
C ALA A 179 -14.26 30.22 12.54
N GLY A 180 -14.30 29.17 13.33
CA GLY A 180 -14.44 29.21 14.79
C GLY A 180 -15.89 29.41 15.27
N ARG A 181 -16.10 29.20 16.59
CA ARG A 181 -17.43 29.25 17.24
C ARG A 181 -18.13 30.62 17.11
N ASP A 182 -17.35 31.70 17.17
CA ASP A 182 -17.88 33.07 17.19
C ASP A 182 -18.13 33.63 15.77
N ASN A 183 -17.99 32.80 14.73
CA ASN A 183 -18.21 33.23 13.35
C ASN A 183 -19.69 33.67 13.16
N ALA A 184 -19.86 34.86 12.58
CA ALA A 184 -21.14 35.46 12.25
C ALA A 184 -21.33 35.65 10.72
N ASP A 185 -20.38 35.15 9.90
CA ASP A 185 -20.48 35.16 8.46
C ASP A 185 -20.99 33.79 7.96
N PHE A 186 -22.21 33.79 7.45
CA PHE A 186 -22.88 32.59 6.95
C PHE A 186 -23.01 32.61 5.42
N THR A 187 -22.02 33.17 4.74
CA THR A 187 -22.00 33.25 3.27
C THR A 187 -21.94 31.85 2.62
N TYR A 188 -21.26 30.91 3.24
CA TYR A 188 -20.97 29.57 2.65
C TYR A 188 -21.65 28.40 3.34
N TRP A 189 -22.24 28.60 4.53
CA TRP A 189 -23.05 27.64 5.27
C TRP A 189 -24.08 28.37 6.11
N THR A 190 -25.04 27.65 6.67
CA THR A 190 -26.09 28.25 7.52
C THR A 190 -25.68 28.35 8.97
N GLU A 191 -26.30 29.26 9.74
CA GLU A 191 -26.16 29.34 11.20
C GLU A 191 -26.54 28.01 11.88
N GLU A 192 -27.56 27.33 11.37
CA GLU A 192 -27.99 26.00 11.84
C GLU A 192 -26.90 24.94 11.66
N GLN A 193 -26.23 24.89 10.50
CA GLN A 193 -25.10 23.99 10.25
C GLN A 193 -23.94 24.25 11.19
N GLN A 194 -23.58 25.54 11.42
CA GLN A 194 -22.52 25.90 12.37
C GLN A 194 -22.86 25.47 13.78
N THR A 195 -24.09 25.77 14.25
CA THR A 195 -24.56 25.42 15.59
C THR A 195 -24.51 23.90 15.77
N LYS A 196 -25.02 23.16 14.80
CA LYS A 196 -25.05 21.69 14.86
C LYS A 196 -23.64 21.10 14.86
N PHE A 197 -22.70 21.65 14.10
CA PHE A 197 -21.30 21.23 14.12
C PHE A 197 -20.69 21.39 15.52
N TRP A 198 -20.82 22.56 16.14
CA TRP A 198 -20.24 22.80 17.44
C TRP A 198 -20.93 22.04 18.57
N ASP A 199 -22.24 21.82 18.48
CA ASP A 199 -22.97 20.94 19.42
C ASP A 199 -22.44 19.48 19.31
N ASN A 200 -22.10 19.01 18.11
CA ASN A 200 -21.52 17.69 17.89
C ASN A 200 -20.04 17.63 18.28
N PHE A 201 -19.30 18.70 18.10
CA PHE A 201 -17.95 18.82 18.61
C PHE A 201 -17.94 18.67 20.15
N ASP A 202 -18.84 19.36 20.85
CA ASP A 202 -18.91 19.31 22.31
C ASP A 202 -19.40 17.97 22.87
N LYS A 203 -20.32 17.28 22.21
CA LYS A 203 -20.84 15.98 22.67
C LYS A 203 -20.06 14.78 22.15
N GLY A 204 -19.26 14.93 21.08
CA GLY A 204 -18.49 13.85 20.44
C GLY A 204 -17.00 14.04 20.60
N LEU A 205 -16.42 15.04 19.91
CA LEU A 205 -14.97 15.18 19.82
C LEU A 205 -14.29 15.60 21.13
N VAL A 206 -14.95 16.42 21.95
CA VAL A 206 -14.43 16.78 23.26
C VAL A 206 -14.39 15.59 24.22
N PRO A 207 -15.46 14.76 24.39
CA PRO A 207 -15.37 13.51 25.14
C PRO A 207 -14.35 12.51 24.58
N PHE A 208 -14.23 12.42 23.25
CA PHE A 208 -13.23 11.59 22.59
C PHE A 208 -11.79 12.01 23.01
N ALA A 209 -11.49 13.31 22.96
CA ALA A 209 -10.21 13.84 23.44
C ALA A 209 -10.02 13.67 24.96
N GLN A 210 -11.12 13.76 25.75
CA GLN A 210 -11.06 13.51 27.19
C GLN A 210 -10.69 12.05 27.51
N GLY A 211 -11.19 11.08 26.72
CA GLY A 211 -10.82 9.67 26.87
C GLY A 211 -9.33 9.43 26.73
N ILE A 212 -8.63 10.15 25.85
CA ILE A 212 -7.18 10.11 25.72
C ILE A 212 -6.50 10.62 27.00
N VAL A 213 -6.96 11.78 27.50
CA VAL A 213 -6.42 12.37 28.73
C VAL A 213 -6.60 11.42 29.91
N ASP A 214 -7.78 10.86 30.08
CA ASP A 214 -8.12 9.94 31.18
C ASP A 214 -7.26 8.68 31.12
N TYR A 215 -7.07 8.09 29.93
CA TYR A 215 -6.19 6.94 29.73
C TYR A 215 -4.74 7.26 30.08
N CYS A 216 -4.20 8.39 29.62
CA CYS A 216 -2.82 8.79 29.91
C CYS A 216 -2.58 9.04 31.40
N VAL A 217 -3.58 9.56 32.11
CA VAL A 217 -3.54 9.74 33.57
C VAL A 217 -3.56 8.38 34.29
N GLU A 218 -4.43 7.46 33.86
CA GLU A 218 -4.52 6.10 34.42
C GLU A 218 -3.24 5.30 34.17
N ALA A 219 -2.66 5.43 32.99
CA ALA A 219 -1.39 4.80 32.62
C ALA A 219 -0.16 5.45 33.28
N GLY A 220 -0.32 6.60 33.95
CA GLY A 220 0.77 7.34 34.59
C GLY A 220 1.68 8.11 33.62
N ALA A 221 1.24 8.28 32.37
CA ALA A 221 1.95 9.04 31.36
C ALA A 221 1.73 10.56 31.48
N ALA A 222 0.65 11.00 32.15
CA ALA A 222 0.36 12.39 32.44
C ALA A 222 -0.16 12.57 33.87
N ALA A 223 -0.01 13.77 34.44
CA ALA A 223 -0.64 14.12 35.71
C ALA A 223 -2.11 14.51 35.50
N GLU A 224 -2.95 14.37 36.54
CA GLU A 224 -4.35 14.80 36.49
C GLU A 224 -4.45 16.29 36.07
N GLY A 225 -5.19 16.56 35.01
CA GLY A 225 -5.40 17.89 34.43
C GLY A 225 -4.28 18.40 33.53
N ASP A 226 -3.21 17.63 33.30
CA ASP A 226 -2.13 17.98 32.37
C ASP A 226 -2.45 17.46 30.96
N VAL A 227 -3.32 18.21 30.25
CA VAL A 227 -3.75 17.90 28.90
C VAL A 227 -2.60 17.93 27.90
N ALA A 228 -1.65 18.86 28.12
CA ALA A 228 -0.47 19.00 27.24
C ALA A 228 0.40 17.74 27.30
N ALA A 229 0.68 17.25 28.52
CA ALA A 229 1.46 16.01 28.67
C ALA A 229 0.71 14.78 28.14
N ALA A 230 -0.62 14.70 28.32
CA ALA A 230 -1.44 13.63 27.78
C ALA A 230 -1.45 13.64 26.24
N GLY A 231 -1.65 14.81 25.63
CA GLY A 231 -1.58 14.99 24.17
C GLY A 231 -0.21 14.58 23.61
N ALA A 232 0.89 15.03 24.24
CA ALA A 232 2.23 14.65 23.84
C ALA A 232 2.51 13.15 23.97
N ALA A 233 2.01 12.51 25.04
CA ALA A 233 2.14 11.08 25.24
C ALA A 233 1.35 10.25 24.21
N TRP A 234 0.36 10.85 23.56
CA TRP A 234 -0.46 10.26 22.50
C TRP A 234 0.01 10.64 21.08
N GLY A 235 1.12 11.38 20.95
CA GLY A 235 1.68 11.77 19.65
C GLY A 235 1.21 13.13 19.10
N PHE A 236 0.49 13.94 19.90
CA PHE A 236 0.12 15.32 19.52
C PHE A 236 1.19 16.33 19.94
N SER A 237 1.01 17.62 19.55
CA SER A 237 2.03 18.66 19.77
C SER A 237 2.45 18.89 21.24
N GLY A 238 1.58 18.54 22.19
CA GLY A 238 1.78 18.86 23.61
C GLY A 238 1.57 20.34 23.93
N GLU A 239 0.95 21.10 23.05
CA GLU A 239 0.65 22.55 23.27
C GLU A 239 -0.79 22.79 23.76
N ALA A 240 -1.68 21.79 23.66
CA ALA A 240 -3.06 21.87 24.08
C ALA A 240 -3.17 22.16 25.60
N LYS A 241 -3.90 23.20 25.98
CA LYS A 241 -4.09 23.58 27.40
C LYS A 241 -5.39 23.10 27.97
N THR A 242 -6.36 22.84 27.12
CA THR A 242 -7.69 22.33 27.46
C THR A 242 -8.00 21.13 26.60
N VAL A 243 -8.95 20.31 27.03
CA VAL A 243 -9.44 19.18 26.24
C VAL A 243 -10.05 19.66 24.92
N GLU A 244 -10.65 20.84 24.90
CA GLU A 244 -11.15 21.47 23.68
C GLU A 244 -10.00 21.82 22.70
N ASP A 245 -8.87 22.32 23.19
CA ASP A 245 -7.68 22.56 22.35
C ASP A 245 -7.16 21.26 21.75
N LEU A 246 -7.11 20.16 22.54
CA LEU A 246 -6.70 18.85 22.05
C LEU A 246 -7.68 18.32 21.01
N ALA A 247 -8.99 18.46 21.25
CA ALA A 247 -10.01 18.08 20.28
C ALA A 247 -9.87 18.86 18.95
N LEU A 248 -9.58 20.15 19.00
CA LEU A 248 -9.31 20.97 17.82
C LEU A 248 -8.02 20.53 17.09
N GLU A 249 -6.98 20.19 17.84
CA GLU A 249 -5.73 19.66 17.28
C GLU A 249 -5.96 18.34 16.56
N ILE A 250 -6.68 17.39 17.18
CA ILE A 250 -7.10 16.11 16.55
C ILE A 250 -7.86 16.39 15.25
N GLY A 251 -8.88 17.25 15.31
CA GLY A 251 -9.65 17.64 14.13
C GLY A 251 -8.81 18.16 13.00
N ASN A 252 -7.87 19.05 13.30
CA ASN A 252 -6.98 19.65 12.30
C ASN A 252 -5.98 18.64 11.73
N GLN A 253 -5.41 17.77 12.56
CA GLN A 253 -4.45 16.75 12.15
C GLN A 253 -5.06 15.75 11.15
N TYR A 254 -6.29 15.33 11.38
CA TYR A 254 -7.01 14.37 10.52
C TYR A 254 -7.96 15.05 9.51
N GLY A 255 -7.77 16.35 9.24
CA GLY A 255 -8.50 17.09 8.21
C GLY A 255 -10.02 17.13 8.42
N TRP A 256 -10.48 16.92 9.66
CA TRP A 256 -11.88 16.87 10.07
C TRP A 256 -12.66 15.67 9.52
N SER A 257 -11.96 14.58 9.17
CA SER A 257 -12.55 13.27 8.90
C SER A 257 -12.75 12.51 10.21
N PHE A 258 -13.99 12.39 10.67
CA PHE A 258 -14.30 11.74 11.96
C PHE A 258 -13.98 10.23 11.94
N SER A 259 -14.20 9.58 10.81
CA SER A 259 -13.83 8.17 10.64
C SER A 259 -12.30 7.95 10.66
N ALA A 260 -11.53 8.87 10.07
CA ALA A 260 -10.07 8.82 10.15
C ALA A 260 -9.58 9.02 11.59
N MET A 261 -10.19 9.96 12.34
CA MET A 261 -9.87 10.16 13.76
C MET A 261 -10.10 8.89 14.57
N GLU A 262 -11.26 8.22 14.40
CA GLU A 262 -11.53 6.97 15.12
C GLU A 262 -10.54 5.86 14.82
N LYS A 263 -10.19 5.73 13.55
CA LYS A 263 -9.29 4.67 13.08
C LYS A 263 -7.85 4.89 13.56
N GLU A 264 -7.34 6.10 13.39
CA GLU A 264 -5.91 6.40 13.58
C GLU A 264 -5.57 6.76 15.04
N VAL A 265 -6.53 7.35 15.78
CA VAL A 265 -6.28 7.74 17.18
C VAL A 265 -6.40 6.57 18.15
N GLY A 266 -7.18 5.53 17.80
CA GLY A 266 -7.24 4.28 18.57
C GLY A 266 -7.89 4.40 19.97
N ASN A 267 -8.76 5.38 20.17
CA ASN A 267 -9.47 5.59 21.45
C ASN A 267 -10.60 4.56 21.67
N SER A 268 -10.93 4.27 22.94
CA SER A 268 -12.06 3.43 23.30
C SER A 268 -13.44 4.07 23.01
N GLU A 269 -13.52 5.40 23.06
CA GLU A 269 -14.71 6.15 22.67
C GLU A 269 -14.86 6.17 21.13
N LYS A 270 -16.10 6.03 20.66
CA LYS A 270 -16.41 6.04 19.24
C LYS A 270 -17.21 7.28 18.87
N LEU A 271 -16.66 8.08 17.94
CA LEU A 271 -17.32 9.29 17.45
C LEU A 271 -18.64 8.99 16.75
N VAL A 272 -18.72 7.85 16.04
CA VAL A 272 -19.95 7.39 15.38
C VAL A 272 -21.10 7.18 16.37
N ASP A 273 -20.81 6.79 17.60
CA ASP A 273 -21.81 6.56 18.65
C ASP A 273 -22.18 7.86 19.40
N LEU A 274 -21.30 8.86 19.38
CA LEU A 274 -21.43 10.10 20.14
C LEU A 274 -22.02 11.25 19.31
N MET A 275 -21.85 11.23 17.99
CA MET A 275 -22.23 12.32 17.09
C MET A 275 -23.54 12.02 16.36
N ASP A 276 -24.20 13.06 15.84
CA ASP A 276 -25.32 12.89 14.92
C ASP A 276 -24.81 12.30 13.60
N GLU A 277 -25.55 11.34 13.07
CA GLU A 277 -25.16 10.58 11.87
C GLU A 277 -24.82 11.49 10.67
N ASP A 278 -25.61 12.54 10.42
CA ASP A 278 -25.37 13.47 9.34
C ASP A 278 -24.14 14.38 9.56
N VAL A 279 -23.83 14.72 10.82
CA VAL A 279 -22.59 15.46 11.11
C VAL A 279 -21.37 14.56 10.95
N TYR A 280 -21.45 13.33 11.41
CA TYR A 280 -20.37 12.36 11.27
C TYR A 280 -20.07 12.01 9.81
N ASN A 281 -21.10 11.78 8.97
CA ASN A 281 -20.94 11.31 7.60
C ASN A 281 -20.86 12.44 6.56
N ASP A 282 -21.70 13.47 6.68
CA ASP A 282 -21.87 14.45 5.58
C ASP A 282 -20.96 15.68 5.73
N TYR A 283 -20.73 16.18 6.96
CA TYR A 283 -19.93 17.40 7.15
C TYR A 283 -18.46 17.25 6.69
N PRO A 284 -17.80 16.08 6.88
CA PRO A 284 -16.46 15.84 6.35
C PRO A 284 -16.41 15.71 4.83
N THR A 285 -17.54 15.44 4.17
CA THR A 285 -17.59 15.03 2.75
C THR A 285 -18.28 16.05 1.83
N ILE A 286 -19.11 16.94 2.36
CA ILE A 286 -19.76 18.00 1.58
C ILE A 286 -18.80 19.18 1.43
N GLY A 287 -18.56 19.59 0.17
CA GLY A 287 -17.75 20.75 -0.17
C GLY A 287 -18.50 22.06 -0.05
N VAL A 288 -17.83 23.05 0.48
CA VAL A 288 -18.30 24.44 0.47
C VAL A 288 -17.32 25.33 -0.25
N LYS A 289 -17.84 26.27 -1.06
CA LYS A 289 -17.03 27.21 -1.81
C LYS A 289 -16.56 28.30 -0.85
N THR A 290 -15.23 28.44 -0.69
CA THR A 290 -14.60 29.44 0.21
C THR A 290 -13.81 30.49 -0.54
N GLY A 291 -13.74 30.40 -1.87
CA GLY A 291 -12.99 31.33 -2.72
C GLY A 291 -13.22 31.08 -4.21
N ASP A 292 -12.38 31.69 -5.03
CA ASP A 292 -12.41 31.47 -6.48
C ASP A 292 -11.84 30.10 -6.83
N SER A 293 -12.49 29.43 -7.77
CA SER A 293 -12.17 28.10 -8.24
C SER A 293 -12.44 27.99 -9.74
N ALA A 294 -11.55 27.33 -10.48
CA ALA A 294 -11.81 27.00 -11.88
C ALA A 294 -12.99 26.04 -12.01
N ALA A 295 -13.77 26.18 -13.04
CA ALA A 295 -14.92 25.31 -13.30
C ALA A 295 -14.49 23.93 -13.83
N ASN A 296 -13.30 23.82 -14.45
CA ASN A 296 -12.75 22.60 -15.02
C ASN A 296 -11.24 22.49 -14.78
N ILE A 297 -10.72 21.30 -15.08
CA ILE A 297 -9.28 21.01 -15.16
C ILE A 297 -8.88 21.20 -16.63
N SER A 298 -8.21 22.31 -16.96
CA SER A 298 -7.94 22.69 -18.35
C SER A 298 -7.09 21.69 -19.12
N GLY A 299 -6.32 20.85 -18.43
CA GLY A 299 -5.52 19.78 -19.01
C GLY A 299 -6.33 18.54 -19.40
N ILE A 300 -7.55 18.34 -18.89
CA ILE A 300 -8.40 17.20 -19.26
C ILE A 300 -9.31 17.63 -20.41
N LYS A 301 -9.02 17.18 -21.62
CA LYS A 301 -9.69 17.63 -22.85
C LYS A 301 -10.33 16.47 -23.60
N LYS A 302 -11.66 16.50 -23.75
CA LYS A 302 -12.38 15.61 -24.67
C LYS A 302 -12.02 15.98 -26.11
N THR A 303 -11.57 15.03 -26.91
CA THR A 303 -11.22 15.22 -28.32
C THR A 303 -12.15 14.48 -29.27
N GLY A 304 -12.95 13.55 -28.75
CA GLY A 304 -13.96 12.78 -29.48
C GLY A 304 -14.78 11.92 -28.52
N ASP A 305 -15.73 11.13 -29.04
CA ASP A 305 -16.57 10.26 -28.20
C ASP A 305 -15.78 9.13 -27.54
N TYR A 306 -14.65 8.77 -28.13
CA TYR A 306 -13.73 7.71 -27.67
C TYR A 306 -12.29 8.20 -27.52
N SER A 307 -12.09 9.51 -27.40
CA SER A 307 -10.74 10.05 -27.29
C SER A 307 -10.65 11.27 -26.40
N MET A 308 -9.53 11.41 -25.70
CA MET A 308 -9.21 12.56 -24.87
C MET A 308 -7.69 12.78 -24.81
N THR A 309 -7.31 14.00 -24.44
CA THR A 309 -5.93 14.35 -24.12
C THR A 309 -5.85 14.83 -22.68
N VAL A 310 -4.86 14.33 -21.92
CA VAL A 310 -4.50 14.88 -20.61
C VAL A 310 -3.15 15.57 -20.76
N THR A 311 -3.13 16.89 -20.53
CA THR A 311 -1.92 17.72 -20.62
C THR A 311 -1.34 17.96 -19.21
N LEU A 312 -0.08 17.61 -19.00
CA LEU A 312 0.68 17.91 -17.81
C LEU A 312 1.53 19.17 -18.01
N ASP A 313 1.71 19.95 -16.95
CA ASP A 313 2.57 21.16 -16.96
C ASP A 313 4.06 20.85 -17.13
N LYS A 314 4.48 19.61 -16.83
CA LYS A 314 5.86 19.13 -16.98
C LYS A 314 5.88 17.60 -17.08
N VAL A 315 7.02 17.03 -17.45
CA VAL A 315 7.25 15.59 -17.40
C VAL A 315 7.10 15.11 -15.95
N ASP A 316 6.31 14.06 -15.78
CA ASP A 316 6.21 13.26 -14.56
C ASP A 316 6.12 11.79 -14.97
N ALA A 317 7.19 11.04 -14.74
CA ALA A 317 7.30 9.65 -15.16
C ALA A 317 6.32 8.72 -14.42
N THR A 318 5.80 9.14 -13.27
CA THR A 318 4.83 8.36 -12.49
C THR A 318 3.39 8.58 -12.94
N ALA A 319 3.15 9.62 -13.72
CA ALA A 319 1.80 10.05 -14.11
C ALA A 319 1.01 8.96 -14.85
N ILE A 320 1.66 8.18 -15.72
CA ILE A 320 0.98 7.15 -16.52
C ILE A 320 0.25 6.12 -15.65
N TYR A 321 0.80 5.77 -14.48
CA TYR A 321 0.17 4.83 -13.54
C TYR A 321 -1.07 5.42 -12.86
N GLN A 322 -1.11 6.74 -12.68
CA GLN A 322 -2.27 7.45 -12.11
C GLN A 322 -3.34 7.76 -13.16
N LEU A 323 -2.93 7.96 -14.43
CA LEU A 323 -3.83 8.26 -15.54
C LEU A 323 -4.61 7.03 -16.03
N GLY A 324 -4.16 5.82 -15.72
CA GLY A 324 -4.85 4.55 -16.01
C GLY A 324 -6.08 4.31 -15.11
N VAL A 325 -6.92 5.33 -14.91
CA VAL A 325 -8.08 5.29 -14.00
C VAL A 325 -9.06 4.17 -14.35
N THR A 326 -9.82 3.71 -13.35
CA THR A 326 -10.94 2.80 -13.58
C THR A 326 -12.06 3.51 -14.34
N ILE A 327 -12.59 2.86 -15.37
CA ILE A 327 -13.72 3.37 -16.17
C ILE A 327 -15.01 3.06 -15.40
N ALA A 328 -15.54 4.04 -14.68
CA ALA A 328 -16.74 3.89 -13.89
C ALA A 328 -17.95 4.44 -14.67
N PRO A 329 -19.06 3.67 -14.81
CA PRO A 329 -20.24 4.13 -15.53
C PRO A 329 -20.88 5.35 -14.86
N MET A 330 -20.86 6.46 -15.56
CA MET A 330 -21.41 7.73 -15.08
C MET A 330 -22.92 7.61 -14.79
N HIS A 331 -23.66 6.86 -15.60
CA HIS A 331 -25.11 6.65 -15.40
C HIS A 331 -25.45 5.86 -14.13
N TYR A 332 -24.49 5.17 -13.53
CA TYR A 332 -24.67 4.40 -12.30
C TYR A 332 -24.14 5.13 -11.06
N TYR A 333 -22.93 5.70 -11.14
CA TYR A 333 -22.29 6.36 -10.01
C TYR A 333 -22.62 7.85 -9.91
N GLY A 334 -22.94 8.49 -11.03
CA GLY A 334 -23.29 9.90 -11.15
C GLY A 334 -24.75 10.11 -11.58
N ASP A 335 -24.98 11.26 -12.21
CA ASP A 335 -26.27 11.63 -12.81
C ASP A 335 -26.01 12.16 -14.22
N PRO A 336 -26.42 11.42 -15.30
CA PRO A 336 -26.27 11.86 -16.69
C PRO A 336 -26.92 13.21 -17.00
N SER A 337 -27.97 13.60 -16.25
CA SER A 337 -28.62 14.90 -16.44
C SER A 337 -27.73 16.06 -15.95
N LEU A 338 -26.69 15.80 -15.18
CA LEU A 338 -25.68 16.74 -14.72
C LEU A 338 -24.38 16.64 -15.54
N TYR A 339 -24.42 15.96 -16.70
CA TYR A 339 -23.25 15.88 -17.56
C TYR A 339 -23.45 16.78 -18.80
N ASP A 340 -22.56 17.75 -18.92
CA ASP A 340 -22.44 18.62 -20.10
C ASP A 340 -20.99 19.14 -20.16
N TYR A 341 -20.16 18.45 -20.92
CA TYR A 341 -18.73 18.74 -20.99
C TYR A 341 -18.44 20.19 -21.39
N ASP A 342 -19.19 20.73 -22.39
CA ASP A 342 -18.99 22.08 -22.90
C ASP A 342 -19.36 23.15 -21.87
N ASN A 343 -20.25 22.83 -20.93
CA ASN A 343 -20.65 23.70 -19.83
C ASN A 343 -19.96 23.35 -18.49
N ASN A 344 -18.89 22.53 -18.50
CA ASN A 344 -18.11 22.14 -17.34
C ASN A 344 -18.94 21.43 -16.26
N GLN A 345 -19.81 20.53 -16.69
CA GLN A 345 -20.61 19.65 -15.83
C GLN A 345 -20.19 18.20 -16.07
N PHE A 346 -19.81 17.48 -15.02
CA PHE A 346 -19.14 16.19 -15.14
C PHE A 346 -19.89 15.04 -14.46
N GLY A 347 -21.24 15.11 -14.40
CA GLY A 347 -22.10 14.04 -13.90
C GLY A 347 -22.35 14.05 -12.39
N PHE A 348 -21.86 15.07 -11.70
CA PHE A 348 -22.13 15.34 -10.27
C PHE A 348 -21.86 16.82 -9.95
N PRO A 349 -22.44 17.37 -8.87
CA PRO A 349 -22.10 18.72 -8.41
C PRO A 349 -20.68 18.75 -7.84
N LYS A 350 -19.84 19.66 -8.30
CA LYS A 350 -18.48 19.81 -7.73
C LYS A 350 -18.54 20.05 -6.22
N GLY A 351 -17.79 19.24 -5.47
CA GLY A 351 -17.79 19.25 -4.00
C GLY A 351 -18.88 18.39 -3.36
N ASP A 352 -19.60 17.59 -4.14
CA ASP A 352 -20.61 16.67 -3.63
C ASP A 352 -20.51 15.31 -4.34
N LEU A 353 -19.84 14.36 -3.70
CA LEU A 353 -19.68 12.98 -4.18
C LEU A 353 -20.72 12.02 -3.56
N SER A 354 -21.83 12.51 -3.02
CA SER A 354 -22.83 11.68 -2.33
C SER A 354 -23.42 10.59 -3.21
N SER A 355 -23.68 10.87 -4.51
CA SER A 355 -24.16 9.86 -5.46
C SER A 355 -23.17 8.72 -5.66
N VAL A 356 -21.86 9.04 -5.72
CA VAL A 356 -20.78 8.06 -5.85
C VAL A 356 -20.65 7.23 -4.56
N ARG A 357 -20.67 7.89 -3.40
CA ARG A 357 -20.58 7.23 -2.08
C ARG A 357 -21.75 6.29 -1.81
N ALA A 358 -22.95 6.63 -2.30
CA ALA A 358 -24.13 5.77 -2.19
C ALA A 358 -24.00 4.40 -2.89
N LYS A 359 -22.96 4.23 -3.74
CA LYS A 359 -22.66 2.99 -4.47
C LYS A 359 -21.45 2.22 -3.93
N THR A 360 -20.93 2.60 -2.78
CA THR A 360 -19.71 2.02 -2.19
C THR A 360 -19.82 0.51 -1.94
N THR A 361 -21.02 -0.02 -1.66
CA THR A 361 -21.22 -1.44 -1.37
C THR A 361 -21.68 -2.29 -2.56
N SER A 362 -21.88 -1.69 -3.73
CA SER A 362 -22.45 -2.39 -4.89
C SER A 362 -21.79 -1.94 -6.19
N PRO A 363 -20.61 -2.49 -6.53
CA PRO A 363 -19.87 -2.08 -7.73
C PRO A 363 -20.55 -2.51 -9.02
N MET A 364 -20.41 -1.70 -10.08
CA MET A 364 -20.86 -2.00 -11.42
C MET A 364 -19.88 -1.40 -12.43
N GLY A 365 -19.66 -2.11 -13.55
CA GLY A 365 -18.74 -1.69 -14.60
C GLY A 365 -18.80 -2.61 -15.82
N ALA A 366 -17.71 -2.66 -16.58
CA ALA A 366 -17.56 -3.46 -17.79
C ALA A 366 -16.60 -4.66 -17.63
N GLY A 367 -16.31 -5.06 -16.40
CA GLY A 367 -15.41 -6.17 -16.08
C GLY A 367 -15.96 -7.56 -16.40
N PRO A 368 -15.19 -8.63 -16.12
CA PRO A 368 -15.56 -10.01 -16.45
C PRO A 368 -16.79 -10.51 -15.72
N TYR A 369 -17.09 -10.01 -14.54
CA TYR A 369 -18.23 -10.44 -13.75
C TYR A 369 -19.13 -9.27 -13.34
N LYS A 370 -20.40 -9.61 -13.05
CA LYS A 370 -21.41 -8.71 -12.45
C LYS A 370 -21.49 -9.00 -10.97
N TYR A 371 -21.44 -7.98 -10.14
CA TYR A 371 -21.75 -8.09 -8.72
C TYR A 371 -23.25 -8.36 -8.53
N ILE A 372 -23.59 -9.35 -7.73
CA ILE A 372 -24.99 -9.71 -7.43
C ILE A 372 -25.37 -9.26 -6.03
N LYS A 373 -24.60 -9.66 -5.03
CA LYS A 373 -24.83 -9.32 -3.63
C LYS A 373 -23.63 -9.70 -2.75
N TYR A 374 -23.61 -9.13 -1.55
CA TYR A 374 -22.84 -9.64 -0.42
C TYR A 374 -23.81 -10.11 0.66
N GLU A 375 -23.64 -11.33 1.16
CA GLU A 375 -24.49 -11.91 2.19
C GLU A 375 -23.72 -12.99 2.96
N ASP A 376 -23.79 -12.93 4.29
CA ASP A 376 -23.20 -13.92 5.20
C ASP A 376 -21.69 -14.20 4.92
N GLY A 377 -20.90 -13.16 4.64
CA GLY A 377 -19.47 -13.26 4.36
C GLY A 377 -19.13 -13.75 2.95
N VAL A 378 -20.09 -13.80 2.04
CA VAL A 378 -19.87 -14.22 0.65
C VAL A 378 -20.30 -13.14 -0.33
N VAL A 379 -19.38 -12.77 -1.23
CA VAL A 379 -19.70 -11.95 -2.40
C VAL A 379 -20.04 -12.86 -3.56
N TYR A 380 -21.21 -12.65 -4.14
CA TYR A 380 -21.73 -13.44 -5.25
C TYR A 380 -21.62 -12.68 -6.56
N PHE A 381 -21.08 -13.33 -7.59
CA PHE A 381 -20.96 -12.78 -8.93
C PHE A 381 -21.57 -13.71 -9.98
N GLU A 382 -21.99 -13.13 -11.11
CA GLU A 382 -22.39 -13.81 -12.33
C GLU A 382 -21.57 -13.30 -13.52
N ALA A 383 -21.18 -14.18 -14.44
CA ALA A 383 -20.43 -13.85 -15.64
C ALA A 383 -21.06 -12.69 -16.42
N ASN A 384 -20.24 -11.77 -16.90
CA ASN A 384 -20.65 -10.71 -17.80
C ASN A 384 -20.49 -11.19 -19.24
N ASP A 385 -21.63 -11.50 -19.88
CA ASP A 385 -21.64 -11.96 -21.28
C ASP A 385 -21.11 -10.89 -22.27
N ASN A 386 -21.06 -9.64 -21.83
CA ASN A 386 -20.59 -8.51 -22.64
C ASN A 386 -19.09 -8.20 -22.45
N TYR A 387 -18.36 -9.00 -21.66
CA TYR A 387 -16.95 -8.71 -21.41
C TYR A 387 -16.14 -8.73 -22.70
N PHE A 388 -15.36 -7.68 -22.95
CA PHE A 388 -14.72 -7.46 -24.26
C PHE A 388 -13.65 -8.50 -24.64
N LEU A 389 -13.06 -9.20 -23.66
CA LEU A 389 -12.14 -10.33 -23.89
C LEU A 389 -12.87 -11.69 -23.98
N GLY A 390 -14.18 -11.68 -24.01
CA GLY A 390 -15.03 -12.87 -24.05
C GLY A 390 -15.67 -13.20 -22.70
N ALA A 391 -16.88 -13.72 -22.74
CA ALA A 391 -17.61 -14.11 -21.52
C ALA A 391 -16.84 -15.14 -20.71
N PRO A 392 -16.78 -15.00 -19.36
CA PRO A 392 -16.18 -16.00 -18.49
C PRO A 392 -16.76 -17.40 -18.70
N LYS A 393 -15.88 -18.39 -18.77
CA LYS A 393 -16.27 -19.80 -18.98
C LYS A 393 -16.92 -20.40 -17.73
N THR A 394 -16.54 -19.92 -16.53
CA THR A 394 -17.21 -20.27 -15.29
C THR A 394 -18.27 -19.22 -14.98
N LYS A 395 -19.55 -19.63 -15.01
CA LYS A 395 -20.69 -18.72 -14.93
C LYS A 395 -20.82 -18.00 -13.60
N TYR A 396 -20.54 -18.67 -12.49
CA TYR A 396 -20.68 -18.11 -11.15
C TYR A 396 -19.33 -18.07 -10.44
N LEU A 397 -19.08 -16.97 -9.74
CA LEU A 397 -17.89 -16.73 -8.93
C LEU A 397 -18.34 -16.30 -7.53
N ASN A 398 -17.75 -16.90 -6.51
CA ASN A 398 -17.99 -16.52 -5.11
C ASN A 398 -16.67 -16.16 -4.44
N PHE A 399 -16.60 -15.01 -3.80
CA PHE A 399 -15.52 -14.66 -2.88
C PHE A 399 -16.01 -14.92 -1.46
N GLN A 400 -15.43 -15.90 -0.80
CA GLN A 400 -15.88 -16.38 0.50
C GLN A 400 -14.91 -15.94 1.60
N GLN A 401 -15.43 -15.25 2.59
CA GLN A 401 -14.65 -14.88 3.78
C GLN A 401 -14.27 -16.14 4.57
N CYS A 402 -12.98 -16.22 4.93
CA CYS A 402 -12.38 -17.20 5.82
C CYS A 402 -11.93 -16.50 7.11
N MET A 403 -12.04 -17.19 8.24
CA MET A 403 -11.68 -16.61 9.54
C MET A 403 -10.16 -16.67 9.81
N SER A 404 -9.44 -17.53 9.08
CA SER A 404 -8.00 -17.73 9.23
C SER A 404 -7.39 -18.31 7.95
N ASP A 405 -6.07 -18.27 7.86
CA ASP A 405 -5.33 -18.93 6.78
C ASP A 405 -5.47 -20.46 6.82
N ASP A 406 -5.62 -21.05 8.00
CA ASP A 406 -5.95 -22.45 8.16
C ASP A 406 -7.31 -22.81 7.55
N ASP A 407 -8.32 -21.94 7.67
CA ASP A 407 -9.62 -22.13 7.03
C ASP A 407 -9.51 -22.07 5.50
N LYS A 408 -8.73 -21.12 4.96
CA LYS A 408 -8.42 -21.03 3.52
C LYS A 408 -7.79 -22.35 3.03
N LEU A 409 -6.72 -22.79 3.68
CA LEU A 409 -5.97 -24.00 3.32
C LEU A 409 -6.85 -25.26 3.42
N ASN A 410 -7.55 -25.44 4.54
CA ASN A 410 -8.45 -26.58 4.74
C ASN A 410 -9.60 -26.58 3.72
N GLY A 411 -10.10 -25.40 3.34
CA GLY A 411 -11.10 -25.23 2.31
C GLY A 411 -10.62 -25.77 0.95
N VAL A 412 -9.37 -25.47 0.57
CA VAL A 412 -8.78 -26.00 -0.67
C VAL A 412 -8.53 -27.51 -0.59
N ILE A 413 -8.02 -28.03 0.55
CA ILE A 413 -7.81 -29.47 0.77
C ILE A 413 -9.12 -30.27 0.65
N THR A 414 -10.22 -29.71 1.16
CA THR A 414 -11.53 -30.37 1.17
C THR A 414 -12.37 -30.10 -0.08
N GLY A 415 -11.93 -29.19 -0.96
CA GLY A 415 -12.63 -28.79 -2.17
C GLY A 415 -13.86 -27.91 -1.94
N THR A 416 -13.95 -27.24 -0.80
CA THR A 416 -14.98 -26.21 -0.53
C THR A 416 -14.55 -24.82 -0.98
N ILE A 417 -13.25 -24.62 -1.17
CA ILE A 417 -12.60 -23.46 -1.77
C ILE A 417 -11.76 -23.97 -2.94
N ASP A 418 -11.74 -23.24 -4.03
CA ASP A 418 -11.02 -23.60 -5.25
C ASP A 418 -9.67 -22.90 -5.36
N ILE A 419 -9.59 -21.63 -4.89
CA ILE A 419 -8.39 -20.79 -4.95
C ILE A 419 -8.27 -20.05 -3.61
N ALA A 420 -7.06 -19.96 -3.07
CA ALA A 420 -6.79 -19.15 -1.88
C ALA A 420 -5.32 -18.68 -1.83
N ASP A 421 -5.04 -17.70 -0.96
CA ASP A 421 -3.74 -17.08 -0.73
C ASP A 421 -3.31 -17.12 0.75
N PRO A 422 -3.17 -18.30 1.36
CA PRO A 422 -2.74 -18.37 2.76
C PRO A 422 -1.31 -17.88 2.92
N SER A 423 -0.95 -17.41 4.13
CA SER A 423 0.45 -17.12 4.48
C SER A 423 1.35 -18.30 4.16
N PHE A 424 2.42 -18.09 3.44
CA PHE A 424 3.32 -19.14 2.99
C PHE A 424 4.37 -19.50 4.06
N SER A 425 3.88 -19.90 5.24
CA SER A 425 4.66 -20.31 6.41
C SER A 425 5.17 -21.76 6.29
N ASN A 426 6.06 -22.17 7.20
CA ASN A 426 6.48 -23.56 7.29
C ASN A 426 5.31 -24.51 7.56
N ASP A 427 4.38 -24.12 8.44
CA ASP A 427 3.19 -24.93 8.78
C ASP A 427 2.28 -25.10 7.57
N THR A 428 2.10 -24.05 6.76
CA THR A 428 1.34 -24.09 5.51
C THR A 428 1.97 -25.07 4.51
N VAL A 429 3.29 -25.00 4.32
CA VAL A 429 4.04 -25.91 3.45
C VAL A 429 3.88 -27.37 3.89
N GLU A 430 4.12 -27.65 5.18
CA GLU A 430 3.96 -29.01 5.74
C GLU A 430 2.54 -29.55 5.55
N ALA A 431 1.52 -28.69 5.71
CA ALA A 431 0.13 -29.11 5.51
C ALA A 431 -0.19 -29.37 4.02
N ILE A 432 0.33 -28.56 3.08
CA ILE A 432 0.20 -28.80 1.64
C ILE A 432 0.91 -30.09 1.25
N GLU A 433 2.16 -30.29 1.65
CA GLU A 433 2.94 -31.49 1.36
C GLU A 433 2.27 -32.74 1.92
N LYS A 434 1.73 -32.67 3.13
CA LYS A 434 0.97 -33.76 3.74
C LYS A 434 -0.29 -34.10 2.93
N ALA A 435 -1.01 -33.09 2.43
CA ALA A 435 -2.19 -33.32 1.59
C ALA A 435 -1.83 -33.94 0.26
N ASN A 436 -0.68 -33.57 -0.31
CA ASN A 436 -0.17 -34.03 -1.62
C ASN A 436 0.76 -35.25 -1.56
N GLY A 437 0.98 -35.84 -0.38
CA GLY A 437 1.87 -37.01 -0.25
C GLY A 437 3.37 -36.68 -0.30
N GLY A 438 3.78 -35.48 0.08
CA GLY A 438 5.17 -35.06 0.25
C GLY A 438 5.69 -34.08 -0.80
N VAL A 439 4.81 -33.39 -1.54
CA VAL A 439 5.17 -32.42 -2.57
C VAL A 439 4.26 -31.19 -2.50
N LEU A 440 4.73 -30.02 -2.95
CA LEU A 440 3.92 -28.80 -3.02
C LEU A 440 2.88 -28.84 -4.16
N ASP A 441 3.23 -29.47 -5.29
CA ASP A 441 2.35 -29.64 -6.44
C ASP A 441 1.93 -31.09 -6.55
N GLY A 442 0.64 -31.37 -6.39
CA GLY A 442 0.11 -32.72 -6.40
C GLY A 442 -1.35 -32.83 -6.83
N ASP A 443 -1.93 -34.01 -6.60
CA ASP A 443 -3.28 -34.30 -7.05
C ASP A 443 -4.37 -33.50 -6.29
N LYS A 444 -4.04 -32.95 -5.11
CA LYS A 444 -4.98 -32.21 -4.28
C LYS A 444 -4.80 -30.69 -4.42
N ILE A 445 -3.56 -30.23 -4.37
CA ILE A 445 -3.22 -28.80 -4.39
C ILE A 445 -2.13 -28.58 -5.42
N THR A 446 -2.32 -27.58 -6.26
CA THR A 446 -1.27 -26.94 -7.05
C THR A 446 -0.90 -25.64 -6.36
N THR A 447 0.40 -25.45 -6.08
CA THR A 447 0.92 -24.25 -5.42
C THR A 447 1.67 -23.38 -6.42
N ASN A 448 1.19 -22.17 -6.66
CA ASN A 448 1.90 -21.18 -7.45
C ASN A 448 2.59 -20.19 -6.50
N THR A 449 3.91 -20.07 -6.61
CA THR A 449 4.68 -19.11 -5.80
C THR A 449 4.88 -17.82 -6.58
N VAL A 450 4.72 -16.69 -5.89
CA VAL A 450 4.87 -15.34 -6.44
C VAL A 450 5.76 -14.53 -5.53
N ASP A 451 6.79 -13.88 -6.07
CA ASP A 451 7.61 -12.96 -5.30
C ASP A 451 6.76 -11.81 -4.78
N ASN A 452 6.86 -11.52 -3.48
CA ASN A 452 6.14 -10.40 -2.88
C ASN A 452 6.66 -9.08 -3.45
N LEU A 453 5.77 -8.13 -3.73
CA LEU A 453 6.18 -6.81 -4.21
C LEU A 453 6.98 -6.03 -3.16
N GLY A 454 6.68 -6.24 -1.87
CA GLY A 454 7.39 -5.62 -0.75
C GLY A 454 8.65 -6.38 -0.34
N TYR A 455 9.40 -5.81 0.59
CA TYR A 455 10.60 -6.42 1.16
C TYR A 455 10.81 -6.04 2.62
N GLY A 456 11.48 -6.92 3.38
CA GLY A 456 11.84 -6.68 4.78
C GLY A 456 13.18 -5.97 4.92
N TYR A 457 13.27 -5.05 5.86
CA TYR A 457 14.44 -4.22 6.10
C TYR A 457 14.68 -3.94 7.60
N LEU A 458 15.90 -3.46 7.89
CA LEU A 458 16.24 -2.85 9.16
C LEU A 458 16.60 -1.38 8.90
N GLY A 459 15.85 -0.46 9.52
CA GLY A 459 16.05 0.98 9.42
C GLY A 459 16.95 1.51 10.53
N MET A 460 17.73 2.55 10.24
CA MET A 460 18.55 3.29 11.21
C MET A 460 18.32 4.78 11.04
N SER A 461 17.93 5.47 12.12
CA SER A 461 17.80 6.93 12.11
C SER A 461 19.16 7.61 12.09
N ALA A 462 19.49 8.31 11.02
CA ALA A 462 20.73 9.07 10.95
C ALA A 462 20.79 10.20 12.00
N ALA A 463 19.63 10.68 12.47
CA ALA A 463 19.56 11.67 13.56
C ALA A 463 19.90 11.05 14.92
N CYS A 464 19.67 9.76 15.14
CA CYS A 464 19.93 9.06 16.41
C CYS A 464 21.26 8.31 16.41
N VAL A 465 21.66 7.76 15.26
CA VAL A 465 22.89 6.97 15.07
C VAL A 465 23.92 7.78 14.30
N ASN A 466 24.58 8.70 14.99
CA ASN A 466 25.56 9.61 14.42
C ASN A 466 26.70 9.95 15.37
N VAL A 467 27.72 10.62 14.84
CA VAL A 467 28.89 11.15 15.56
C VAL A 467 28.86 12.67 15.50
N GLY A 468 29.02 13.32 16.64
CA GLY A 468 29.14 14.76 16.73
C GLY A 468 27.87 15.56 16.41
N GLY A 469 26.70 14.89 16.23
CA GLY A 469 25.47 15.55 15.76
C GLY A 469 25.53 15.89 14.26
N GLU A 470 26.39 15.24 13.48
CA GLU A 470 26.58 15.45 12.04
C GLU A 470 26.23 14.16 11.28
N PRO A 471 24.92 13.86 11.03
CA PRO A 471 24.45 12.62 10.43
C PRO A 471 25.07 12.23 9.08
N GLY A 472 25.39 13.24 8.23
CA GLY A 472 26.01 13.05 6.92
C GLY A 472 27.53 12.95 6.91
N SER A 473 28.20 13.10 8.07
CA SER A 473 29.67 12.97 8.14
C SER A 473 30.13 11.52 7.88
N GLU A 474 31.33 11.35 7.34
CA GLU A 474 31.91 10.02 7.11
C GLU A 474 31.98 9.20 8.42
N ALA A 475 32.33 9.84 9.54
CA ALA A 475 32.35 9.18 10.84
C ALA A 475 30.94 8.63 11.24
N SER A 476 29.87 9.37 10.93
CA SER A 476 28.51 8.93 11.18
C SER A 476 28.08 7.81 10.25
N LYS A 477 28.47 7.86 8.97
CA LYS A 477 28.25 6.77 8.02
C LYS A 477 29.01 5.52 8.43
N ASP A 478 30.27 5.65 8.85
CA ASP A 478 31.10 4.53 9.32
C ASP A 478 30.48 3.87 10.57
N LEU A 479 29.93 4.66 11.49
CA LEU A 479 29.18 4.15 12.65
C LEU A 479 28.01 3.26 12.21
N ARG A 480 27.20 3.73 11.27
CA ARG A 480 26.07 2.94 10.75
C ARG A 480 26.52 1.75 9.91
N LYS A 481 27.60 1.89 9.10
CA LYS A 481 28.20 0.78 8.36
C LYS A 481 28.73 -0.33 9.28
N ALA A 482 29.25 0.03 10.45
CA ALA A 482 29.66 -0.97 11.44
C ALA A 482 28.50 -1.87 11.85
N PHE A 483 27.35 -1.30 12.21
CA PHE A 483 26.14 -2.05 12.51
C PHE A 483 25.63 -2.83 11.30
N ALA A 484 25.50 -2.15 10.16
CA ALA A 484 24.99 -2.75 8.93
C ALA A 484 25.80 -3.96 8.47
N THR A 485 27.13 -3.95 8.63
CA THR A 485 28.02 -5.08 8.32
C THR A 485 27.70 -6.29 9.21
N VAL A 486 27.49 -6.09 10.50
CA VAL A 486 27.12 -7.17 11.42
C VAL A 486 25.71 -7.68 11.14
N PHE A 487 24.73 -6.80 10.91
CA PHE A 487 23.38 -7.24 10.53
C PHE A 487 23.39 -8.04 9.23
N SER A 488 24.11 -7.56 8.23
CA SER A 488 24.11 -8.15 6.90
C SER A 488 24.68 -9.57 6.85
N VAL A 489 25.64 -9.91 7.68
CA VAL A 489 26.20 -11.27 7.69
C VAL A 489 25.22 -12.30 8.26
N TYR A 490 24.27 -11.86 9.10
CA TYR A 490 23.24 -12.74 9.68
C TYR A 490 21.92 -12.77 8.89
N ARG A 491 21.82 -12.12 7.71
CA ARG A 491 20.56 -12.11 6.92
C ARG A 491 20.06 -13.49 6.54
N ASN A 492 20.94 -14.44 6.25
CA ASN A 492 20.56 -15.83 5.99
C ASN A 492 19.87 -16.50 7.19
N VAL A 493 20.22 -16.10 8.43
CA VAL A 493 19.56 -16.62 9.64
C VAL A 493 18.08 -16.24 9.66
N ALA A 494 17.72 -15.03 9.22
CA ALA A 494 16.33 -14.62 9.10
C ALA A 494 15.55 -15.52 8.13
N ILE A 495 16.15 -15.81 6.97
CA ILE A 495 15.53 -16.68 5.97
C ILE A 495 15.40 -18.11 6.50
N GLU A 496 16.49 -18.72 6.93
CA GLU A 496 16.53 -20.13 7.36
C GLU A 496 15.61 -20.39 8.56
N SER A 497 15.51 -19.43 9.49
CA SER A 497 14.72 -19.60 10.70
C SER A 497 13.21 -19.42 10.50
N TYR A 498 12.78 -18.68 9.49
CA TYR A 498 11.39 -18.27 9.31
C TYR A 498 10.78 -18.74 7.97
N TYR A 499 11.46 -18.49 6.85
CA TYR A 499 10.94 -18.75 5.51
C TYR A 499 11.52 -20.00 4.83
N GLY A 500 12.67 -20.49 5.25
CA GLY A 500 13.39 -21.53 4.52
C GLY A 500 13.78 -21.05 3.11
N GLU A 501 13.43 -21.83 2.08
CA GLU A 501 13.74 -21.51 0.68
C GLU A 501 12.74 -20.50 0.04
N ARG A 502 11.75 -20.01 0.81
CA ARG A 502 10.68 -19.14 0.35
C ARG A 502 10.98 -17.65 0.49
N ALA A 503 12.21 -17.30 0.74
CA ALA A 503 12.69 -15.94 0.71
C ALA A 503 14.13 -15.89 0.22
N SER A 504 14.56 -14.73 -0.26
CA SER A 504 15.91 -14.47 -0.71
C SER A 504 16.47 -13.23 -0.02
N VAL A 505 17.80 -13.20 0.19
CA VAL A 505 18.50 -12.00 0.64
C VAL A 505 18.52 -10.98 -0.49
N ILE A 506 18.18 -9.73 -0.19
CA ILE A 506 18.29 -8.60 -1.13
C ILE A 506 19.48 -7.71 -0.75
N ASN A 507 20.08 -7.03 -1.72
CA ASN A 507 21.29 -6.22 -1.52
C ASN A 507 21.08 -4.73 -1.76
N TYR A 508 19.90 -4.34 -2.19
CA TYR A 508 19.52 -2.94 -2.37
C TYR A 508 18.16 -2.69 -1.72
N PRO A 509 17.90 -1.49 -1.19
CA PRO A 509 16.60 -1.13 -0.61
C PRO A 509 15.56 -0.87 -1.71
N ILE A 510 15.23 -1.93 -2.42
CA ILE A 510 14.23 -1.98 -3.51
C ILE A 510 13.77 -3.42 -3.68
N SER A 511 12.49 -3.63 -4.03
CA SER A 511 11.99 -4.96 -4.37
C SER A 511 12.72 -5.54 -5.59
N ASN A 512 13.13 -6.80 -5.54
CA ASN A 512 13.72 -7.49 -6.69
C ASN A 512 12.75 -7.66 -7.87
N THR A 513 11.43 -7.50 -7.65
CA THR A 513 10.43 -7.52 -8.71
C THR A 513 10.42 -6.23 -9.52
N SER A 514 11.01 -5.15 -9.00
CA SER A 514 11.08 -3.87 -9.69
C SER A 514 11.97 -3.93 -10.92
N TRP A 515 11.50 -3.33 -12.02
CA TRP A 515 12.30 -3.17 -13.24
C TRP A 515 13.59 -2.39 -13.02
N ALA A 516 13.68 -1.55 -12.00
CA ALA A 516 14.88 -0.77 -11.65
C ALA A 516 15.82 -1.50 -10.68
N ALA A 517 15.42 -2.65 -10.13
CA ALA A 517 16.25 -3.37 -9.17
C ALA A 517 17.57 -3.82 -9.81
N PRO A 518 18.73 -3.46 -9.21
CA PRO A 518 20.02 -3.95 -9.67
C PRO A 518 20.09 -5.48 -9.58
N GLN A 519 20.50 -6.11 -10.66
CA GLN A 519 20.64 -7.57 -10.76
C GLN A 519 22.09 -8.00 -10.57
N PRO A 520 22.39 -9.22 -10.07
CA PRO A 520 23.75 -9.72 -9.90
C PRO A 520 24.59 -9.73 -11.18
N THR A 521 23.94 -9.68 -12.36
CA THR A 521 24.57 -9.64 -13.68
C THR A 521 24.83 -8.23 -14.18
N ASP A 522 24.30 -7.20 -13.49
CA ASP A 522 24.45 -5.80 -13.92
C ASP A 522 25.86 -5.28 -13.56
N ASP A 523 26.42 -4.46 -14.46
CA ASP A 523 27.70 -3.79 -14.21
C ASP A 523 27.59 -2.90 -12.96
N GLY A 524 28.57 -3.05 -12.05
CA GLY A 524 28.59 -2.28 -10.81
C GLY A 524 27.66 -2.79 -9.70
N TYR A 525 27.06 -3.99 -9.86
CA TYR A 525 26.34 -4.64 -8.78
C TYR A 525 27.25 -4.88 -7.57
N LYS A 526 26.75 -4.61 -6.36
CA LYS A 526 27.47 -4.80 -5.11
C LYS A 526 26.62 -5.60 -4.12
N VAL A 527 27.26 -6.51 -3.41
CA VAL A 527 26.63 -7.10 -2.22
C VAL A 527 26.71 -6.06 -1.10
N ALA A 528 25.56 -5.73 -0.52
CA ALA A 528 25.50 -4.69 0.52
C ALA A 528 26.37 -5.06 1.73
N PHE A 529 27.12 -4.07 2.23
CA PHE A 529 27.94 -4.18 3.45
C PHE A 529 28.93 -5.35 3.46
N SER A 530 29.52 -5.65 2.30
CA SER A 530 30.48 -6.75 2.11
C SER A 530 31.93 -6.31 2.01
N VAL A 531 32.22 -5.03 2.17
CA VAL A 531 33.57 -4.46 2.15
C VAL A 531 33.98 -3.89 3.50
N ASP A 532 35.27 -3.88 3.81
CA ASP A 532 35.82 -3.22 5.01
C ASP A 532 35.94 -1.69 4.79
N VAL A 533 36.36 -0.97 5.81
CA VAL A 533 36.54 0.48 5.80
C VAL A 533 37.57 0.97 4.74
N ASN A 534 38.43 0.09 4.24
CA ASN A 534 39.40 0.38 3.19
C ASN A 534 38.89 -0.02 1.79
N GLY A 535 37.66 -0.55 1.69
CA GLY A 535 37.06 -1.00 0.44
C GLY A 535 37.49 -2.39 0.00
N ASN A 536 38.13 -3.21 0.85
CA ASN A 536 38.46 -4.58 0.54
C ASN A 536 37.31 -5.53 0.85
N ASP A 537 37.12 -6.57 0.05
CA ASP A 537 36.13 -7.59 0.30
C ASP A 537 36.35 -8.27 1.66
N ILE A 538 35.30 -8.34 2.47
CA ILE A 538 35.32 -9.01 3.79
C ILE A 538 35.27 -10.52 3.59
N TYR A 539 34.56 -11.00 2.59
CA TYR A 539 34.25 -12.42 2.41
C TYR A 539 34.93 -13.02 1.19
N THR A 540 35.38 -14.28 1.34
CA THR A 540 35.84 -15.11 0.22
C THR A 540 34.88 -16.31 0.05
N SER A 541 34.90 -16.94 -1.11
CA SER A 541 33.96 -18.03 -1.43
C SER A 541 34.21 -19.30 -0.61
N ASP A 542 35.39 -19.47 -0.03
CA ASP A 542 35.83 -20.63 0.77
C ASP A 542 35.56 -20.49 2.27
N MET A 543 35.09 -19.32 2.74
CA MET A 543 34.78 -19.10 4.16
C MET A 543 33.52 -19.88 4.57
N THR A 544 33.63 -20.53 5.76
CA THR A 544 32.46 -21.07 6.47
C THR A 544 31.61 -19.94 7.04
N ALA A 545 30.35 -20.21 7.44
CA ALA A 545 29.48 -19.25 8.08
C ALA A 545 30.15 -18.61 9.33
N GLU A 546 30.76 -19.40 10.19
CA GLU A 546 31.48 -18.92 11.38
C GLU A 546 32.64 -17.98 11.01
N GLN A 547 33.43 -18.31 10.00
CA GLN A 547 34.51 -17.46 9.52
C GLN A 547 33.98 -16.13 8.94
N ARG A 548 32.82 -16.16 8.29
CA ARG A 548 32.16 -14.94 7.81
C ARG A 548 31.68 -14.06 8.97
N TYR A 549 31.09 -14.65 10.02
CA TYR A 549 30.67 -13.91 11.23
C TYR A 549 31.84 -13.21 11.88
N ASP A 550 32.97 -13.93 12.08
CA ASP A 550 34.19 -13.37 12.64
C ASP A 550 34.75 -12.25 11.75
N ALA A 551 34.81 -12.45 10.45
CA ALA A 551 35.31 -11.46 9.50
C ALA A 551 34.44 -10.17 9.48
N ALA A 552 33.10 -10.31 9.53
CA ALA A 552 32.18 -9.20 9.64
C ALA A 552 32.41 -8.39 10.92
N LEU A 553 32.59 -9.08 12.05
CA LEU A 553 32.83 -8.45 13.35
C LEU A 553 34.15 -7.69 13.38
N GLN A 554 35.22 -8.23 12.74
CA GLN A 554 36.51 -7.53 12.60
C GLN A 554 36.39 -6.31 11.66
N ALA A 555 35.65 -6.41 10.56
CA ALA A 555 35.39 -5.27 9.70
C ALA A 555 34.57 -4.17 10.40
N ALA A 556 33.57 -4.57 11.20
CA ALA A 556 32.80 -3.64 12.02
C ALA A 556 33.68 -2.89 13.06
N LEU A 557 34.63 -3.58 13.70
CA LEU A 557 35.62 -2.91 14.57
C LEU A 557 36.41 -1.83 13.81
N GLY A 558 36.82 -2.11 12.58
CA GLY A 558 37.50 -1.12 11.73
C GLY A 558 36.62 0.10 11.42
N TYR A 559 35.37 -0.11 11.16
CA TYR A 559 34.39 0.96 10.96
C TYR A 559 34.12 1.76 12.23
N PHE A 560 33.98 1.12 13.40
CA PHE A 560 33.88 1.81 14.69
C PHE A 560 35.11 2.67 14.98
N GLU A 561 36.33 2.15 14.70
CA GLU A 561 37.57 2.90 14.87
C GLU A 561 37.61 4.13 13.95
N ALA A 562 37.20 3.99 12.67
CA ALA A 562 37.08 5.10 11.71
C ALA A 562 36.01 6.12 12.14
N ALA A 563 34.92 5.67 12.77
CA ALA A 563 33.92 6.52 13.39
C ALA A 563 34.42 7.27 14.65
N GLY A 564 35.64 6.96 15.14
CA GLY A 564 36.25 7.64 16.28
C GLY A 564 36.08 6.94 17.62
N TYR A 565 35.61 5.69 17.64
CA TYR A 565 35.58 4.89 18.86
C TYR A 565 37.00 4.47 19.28
N THR A 566 37.24 4.39 20.58
CA THR A 566 38.48 3.84 21.11
C THR A 566 38.41 2.31 21.16
N VAL A 567 39.35 1.65 20.49
CA VAL A 567 39.49 0.21 20.47
C VAL A 567 40.72 -0.21 21.25
N GLU A 568 40.56 -1.04 22.29
CA GLU A 568 41.64 -1.62 23.11
C GLU A 568 41.43 -3.13 23.22
N ASP A 569 42.46 -3.91 22.93
CA ASP A 569 42.42 -5.39 22.97
C ASP A 569 41.22 -6.00 22.17
N GLY A 570 40.89 -5.40 21.01
CA GLY A 570 39.80 -5.84 20.16
C GLY A 570 38.38 -5.50 20.68
N LYS A 571 38.29 -4.55 21.63
CA LYS A 571 37.01 -4.10 22.20
C LYS A 571 36.88 -2.60 22.20
N LEU A 572 35.66 -2.15 22.06
CA LEU A 572 35.27 -0.76 22.19
C LEU A 572 35.29 -0.38 23.67
N THR A 573 36.05 0.67 24.04
CA THR A 573 36.19 1.13 25.42
C THR A 573 35.63 2.54 25.62
N ALA A 574 35.52 3.33 24.57
CA ALA A 574 34.93 4.67 24.61
C ALA A 574 34.29 5.03 23.27
N ALA A 575 33.16 5.74 23.34
CA ALA A 575 32.48 6.33 22.18
C ALA A 575 32.94 7.77 21.93
N PRO A 576 32.99 8.25 20.67
CA PRO A 576 33.22 9.66 20.36
C PRO A 576 32.01 10.53 20.78
N ALA A 577 32.20 11.85 20.78
CA ALA A 577 31.15 12.78 21.15
C ALA A 577 29.89 12.57 20.28
N GLY A 578 28.72 12.54 20.91
CA GLY A 578 27.43 12.33 20.23
C GLY A 578 27.08 10.89 19.95
N ALA A 579 28.02 9.95 20.03
CA ALA A 579 27.78 8.53 19.87
C ALA A 579 27.74 7.79 21.22
N LYS A 580 27.27 6.54 21.23
CA LYS A 580 27.01 5.71 22.43
C LYS A 580 27.74 4.37 22.33
N LEU A 581 27.92 3.68 23.45
CA LEU A 581 28.31 2.25 23.51
C LEU A 581 27.08 1.34 23.66
N GLU A 582 25.90 1.92 23.67
CA GLU A 582 24.62 1.23 23.78
C GLU A 582 23.63 1.85 22.81
N TYR A 583 22.99 1.03 21.99
CA TYR A 583 21.95 1.39 21.06
C TYR A 583 20.78 0.42 21.18
N GLU A 584 19.60 0.83 20.72
CA GLU A 584 18.40 0.01 20.74
C GLU A 584 17.95 -0.30 19.31
N VAL A 585 17.48 -1.54 19.08
CA VAL A 585 16.71 -1.92 17.91
C VAL A 585 15.33 -2.39 18.36
N GLN A 586 14.29 -1.75 17.86
CA GLN A 586 12.89 -2.11 18.12
C GLN A 586 12.36 -3.02 17.01
N ILE A 587 11.67 -4.09 17.37
CA ILE A 587 11.10 -5.05 16.45
C ILE A 587 9.67 -5.41 16.85
N PRO A 588 8.70 -5.32 15.91
CA PRO A 588 7.32 -5.73 16.17
C PRO A 588 7.19 -7.26 16.01
N ALA A 589 7.59 -8.00 17.06
CA ALA A 589 7.59 -9.46 17.12
C ALA A 589 6.62 -10.01 18.17
N ASP A 590 5.56 -9.27 18.47
CA ASP A 590 4.44 -9.59 19.36
C ASP A 590 4.87 -9.97 20.81
N GLY A 591 6.06 -9.51 21.25
CA GLY A 591 6.65 -9.88 22.53
C GLY A 591 7.02 -11.34 22.64
N SER A 592 7.00 -12.08 21.54
CA SER A 592 7.25 -13.54 21.47
C SER A 592 8.39 -13.93 20.53
N GLY A 593 8.98 -12.95 19.84
CA GLY A 593 10.00 -13.18 18.81
C GLY A 593 9.43 -13.63 17.46
N ASP A 594 8.13 -13.50 17.23
CA ASP A 594 7.48 -13.90 15.96
C ASP A 594 7.65 -12.84 14.86
N HIS A 595 8.88 -12.72 14.39
CA HIS A 595 9.23 -11.87 13.25
C HIS A 595 10.44 -12.44 12.50
N PRO A 596 10.47 -12.40 11.16
CA PRO A 596 11.60 -12.96 10.37
C PRO A 596 12.98 -12.45 10.79
N SER A 597 13.10 -11.16 11.11
CA SER A 597 14.37 -10.54 11.46
C SER A 597 14.77 -10.74 12.93
N PHE A 598 13.92 -11.33 13.79
CA PHE A 598 14.19 -11.42 15.24
C PHE A 598 15.46 -12.21 15.55
N MET A 599 15.62 -13.38 14.95
CA MET A 599 16.83 -14.19 15.15
C MET A 599 18.07 -13.51 14.61
N MET A 600 17.99 -12.83 13.46
CA MET A 600 19.10 -12.08 12.87
C MET A 600 19.63 -11.01 13.84
N ILE A 601 18.75 -10.15 14.36
CA ILE A 601 19.16 -9.08 15.28
C ILE A 601 19.61 -9.63 16.62
N SER A 602 19.05 -10.75 17.08
CA SER A 602 19.44 -11.41 18.33
C SER A 602 20.86 -11.96 18.25
N GLU A 603 21.24 -12.59 17.14
CA GLU A 603 22.61 -13.07 16.91
C GLU A 603 23.59 -11.90 16.72
N ALA A 604 23.18 -10.85 15.99
CA ALA A 604 23.98 -9.64 15.84
C ALA A 604 24.24 -8.94 17.19
N SER A 605 23.24 -8.86 18.07
CA SER A 605 23.39 -8.32 19.43
C SER A 605 24.41 -9.10 20.26
N LYS A 606 24.35 -10.43 20.23
CA LYS A 606 25.33 -11.28 20.91
C LYS A 606 26.75 -11.06 20.37
N ALA A 607 26.91 -10.99 19.05
CA ALA A 607 28.21 -10.74 18.43
C ALA A 607 28.77 -9.37 18.80
N LEU A 608 27.98 -8.30 18.71
CA LEU A 608 28.36 -6.93 19.08
C LEU A 608 28.78 -6.83 20.56
N ALA A 609 28.10 -7.54 21.46
CA ALA A 609 28.45 -7.56 22.87
C ALA A 609 29.87 -8.12 23.12
N THR A 610 30.37 -9.03 22.28
CA THR A 610 31.73 -9.57 22.40
C THR A 610 32.82 -8.53 22.18
N ILE A 611 32.52 -7.51 21.39
CA ILE A 611 33.43 -6.39 21.07
C ILE A 611 33.11 -5.12 21.89
N GLY A 612 32.23 -5.21 22.90
CA GLY A 612 31.94 -4.09 23.81
C GLY A 612 30.87 -3.10 23.33
N MET A 613 30.11 -3.43 22.27
CA MET A 613 28.93 -2.69 21.84
C MET A 613 27.68 -3.40 22.39
N ASN A 614 26.86 -2.67 23.17
CA ASN A 614 25.59 -3.19 23.65
C ASN A 614 24.48 -2.82 22.69
N LEU A 615 23.86 -3.80 22.04
CA LEU A 615 22.67 -3.62 21.22
C LEU A 615 21.48 -4.23 21.96
N ILE A 616 20.60 -3.37 22.48
CA ILE A 616 19.34 -3.79 23.13
C ILE A 616 18.35 -4.17 22.04
N VAL A 617 17.78 -5.37 22.15
CA VAL A 617 16.69 -5.83 21.27
C VAL A 617 15.39 -5.69 22.04
N THR A 618 14.54 -4.76 21.63
CA THR A 618 13.23 -4.52 22.24
C THR A 618 12.16 -5.13 21.35
N ASP A 619 11.57 -6.22 21.82
CA ASP A 619 10.45 -6.89 21.16
C ASP A 619 9.14 -6.22 21.59
N LEU A 620 8.47 -5.60 20.65
CA LEU A 620 7.23 -4.86 20.87
C LEU A 620 6.03 -5.80 20.80
N SER A 621 5.28 -5.91 21.89
CA SER A 621 3.97 -6.56 21.92
C SER A 621 2.86 -5.69 21.30
N ASP A 622 3.09 -4.38 21.23
CA ASP A 622 2.25 -3.40 20.55
C ASP A 622 3.18 -2.47 19.76
N SER A 623 3.01 -2.47 18.44
CA SER A 623 3.83 -1.69 17.52
C SER A 623 3.25 -0.30 17.22
N SER A 624 2.12 0.08 17.79
CA SER A 624 1.44 1.35 17.49
C SER A 624 2.30 2.57 17.78
N GLY A 625 3.10 2.54 18.86
CA GLY A 625 4.03 3.62 19.23
C GLY A 625 5.36 3.65 18.47
N LEU A 626 5.66 2.64 17.64
CA LEU A 626 6.94 2.58 16.92
C LEU A 626 7.10 3.74 15.94
N TRP A 627 6.08 3.97 15.14
CA TRP A 627 6.10 5.00 14.10
C TRP A 627 6.14 6.40 14.68
N ASP A 628 5.41 6.65 15.76
CA ASP A 628 5.46 7.90 16.49
C ASP A 628 6.85 8.17 17.08
N GLY A 629 7.49 7.13 17.62
CA GLY A 629 8.86 7.20 18.12
C GLY A 629 9.89 7.48 17.02
N ILE A 630 9.73 6.89 15.84
CA ILE A 630 10.56 7.15 14.65
C ILE A 630 10.38 8.61 14.21
N ASP A 631 9.14 9.06 14.09
CA ASP A 631 8.80 10.42 13.68
C ASP A 631 9.31 11.47 14.66
N ALA A 632 9.29 11.16 15.95
CA ALA A 632 9.86 11.99 17.01
C ALA A 632 11.40 11.90 17.08
N ARG A 633 12.06 11.06 16.27
CA ARG A 633 13.51 10.82 16.27
C ARG A 633 14.03 10.31 17.62
N GLN A 634 13.28 9.39 18.22
CA GLN A 634 13.59 8.77 19.50
C GLN A 634 13.99 7.30 19.37
N VAL A 635 13.83 6.71 18.18
CA VAL A 635 14.20 5.32 17.89
C VAL A 635 15.53 5.30 17.15
N ASP A 636 16.51 4.55 17.67
CA ASP A 636 17.82 4.41 17.04
C ASP A 636 17.71 3.54 15.76
N MET A 637 17.11 2.34 15.89
CA MET A 637 16.98 1.33 14.84
C MET A 637 15.66 0.58 14.96
N TRP A 638 15.12 0.08 13.84
CA TRP A 638 13.89 -0.69 13.84
C TRP A 638 13.86 -1.73 12.72
N CYS A 639 13.06 -2.80 12.88
CA CYS A 639 12.75 -3.76 11.83
C CYS A 639 11.34 -3.51 11.29
N ALA A 640 11.19 -3.53 9.96
CA ALA A 640 9.90 -3.37 9.31
C ALA A 640 9.92 -3.98 7.89
N ALA A 641 8.81 -3.83 7.17
CA ALA A 641 8.72 -4.19 5.76
C ALA A 641 8.04 -3.07 4.97
N TRP A 642 8.49 -2.86 3.74
CA TRP A 642 7.85 -1.98 2.78
C TRP A 642 6.84 -2.75 1.94
N GLY A 643 5.68 -2.12 1.66
CA GLY A 643 4.89 -2.40 0.48
C GLY A 643 5.42 -1.50 -0.65
N ALA A 644 5.87 -2.09 -1.75
CA ALA A 644 6.39 -1.33 -2.87
C ALA A 644 5.30 -1.04 -3.93
N THR A 645 5.56 -0.07 -4.80
CA THR A 645 4.72 0.27 -5.96
C THR A 645 5.37 -0.20 -7.25
N VAL A 646 4.60 -0.23 -8.35
CA VAL A 646 5.11 -0.62 -9.67
C VAL A 646 6.22 0.32 -10.12
N ASP A 647 6.02 1.63 -10.01
CA ASP A 647 7.09 2.61 -10.23
C ASP A 647 7.97 2.72 -8.98
N PRO A 648 9.30 2.54 -9.11
CA PRO A 648 10.22 2.58 -7.97
C PRO A 648 10.61 4.01 -7.56
N ASP A 649 9.70 4.96 -7.65
CA ASP A 649 9.94 6.35 -7.29
C ASP A 649 10.43 6.48 -5.84
N MET A 650 11.59 7.06 -5.65
CA MET A 650 12.23 7.23 -4.34
C MET A 650 11.87 8.55 -3.63
N TYR A 651 11.04 9.40 -4.26
CA TYR A 651 10.75 10.76 -3.78
C TYR A 651 10.13 10.75 -2.37
N GLN A 652 9.08 9.98 -2.16
CA GLN A 652 8.37 9.94 -0.89
C GLN A 652 9.25 9.50 0.29
N ILE A 653 10.18 8.57 0.03
CA ILE A 653 10.95 7.91 1.09
C ILE A 653 12.27 8.64 1.38
N TYR A 654 12.96 9.14 0.34
CA TYR A 654 14.34 9.60 0.48
C TYR A 654 14.59 11.06 0.08
N TYR A 655 13.64 11.73 -0.61
CA TYR A 655 13.84 13.13 -0.99
C TYR A 655 13.84 14.03 0.24
N SER A 656 14.94 14.74 0.50
CA SER A 656 15.13 15.52 1.72
C SER A 656 14.89 17.02 1.56
N ASP A 657 14.84 17.52 0.32
CA ASP A 657 14.72 18.93 -0.02
C ASP A 657 15.77 19.82 0.65
N VAL A 658 17.02 19.34 0.70
CA VAL A 658 18.13 20.06 1.35
C VAL A 658 18.29 21.49 0.83
N ALA A 659 18.01 21.69 -0.47
CA ALA A 659 18.14 22.98 -1.13
C ALA A 659 16.83 23.79 -1.17
N ASP A 660 15.77 23.34 -0.48
CA ASP A 660 14.45 24.02 -0.45
C ASP A 660 13.84 24.22 -1.85
N HIS A 661 13.83 23.14 -2.65
CA HIS A 661 13.33 23.15 -4.03
C HIS A 661 11.84 22.94 -4.17
N THR A 662 11.17 22.44 -3.11
CA THR A 662 9.74 22.11 -3.15
C THR A 662 8.94 22.87 -2.13
N THR A 663 7.68 23.13 -2.46
CA THR A 663 6.65 23.61 -1.53
C THR A 663 5.75 22.45 -1.07
N ASP A 664 6.10 21.21 -1.41
CA ASP A 664 5.33 20.02 -1.12
C ASP A 664 5.20 19.82 0.40
N PRO A 665 3.99 19.85 0.96
CA PRO A 665 3.81 19.72 2.41
C PRO A 665 4.13 18.30 2.92
N GLY A 666 4.19 17.31 2.03
CA GLY A 666 4.51 15.93 2.35
C GLY A 666 6.00 15.64 2.51
N VAL A 667 6.89 16.60 2.25
CA VAL A 667 8.34 16.40 2.29
C VAL A 667 8.96 17.22 3.43
N GLY A 668 9.75 16.58 4.27
CA GLY A 668 10.46 17.23 5.36
C GLY A 668 11.66 18.00 4.87
N LYS A 669 11.71 19.31 5.15
CA LYS A 669 12.78 20.22 4.71
C LYS A 669 14.01 20.23 5.61
N ASN A 670 13.93 19.65 6.78
CA ASN A 670 15.05 19.58 7.73
C ASN A 670 14.99 18.27 8.51
N PRO A 671 15.52 17.18 7.92
CA PRO A 671 15.47 15.87 8.55
C PRO A 671 16.28 15.77 9.84
N TYR A 672 17.12 16.74 10.18
CA TYR A 672 17.95 16.70 11.37
C TYR A 672 17.49 17.59 12.52
N GLY A 673 16.68 18.58 12.29
CA GLY A 673 16.29 19.56 13.29
C GLY A 673 14.82 19.95 13.20
N GLY A 674 14.23 20.37 14.30
CA GLY A 674 12.83 20.76 14.36
C GLY A 674 11.85 19.61 14.14
N PRO A 675 10.55 19.84 14.21
CA PRO A 675 9.53 18.85 13.94
C PRO A 675 9.59 18.41 12.47
N ALA A 676 9.43 17.11 12.22
CA ALA A 676 9.33 16.57 10.88
C ALA A 676 8.10 17.15 10.18
N GLN A 677 8.29 17.54 8.93
CA GLN A 677 7.25 18.18 8.12
C GLN A 677 6.75 17.15 7.11
N GLY A 678 5.89 16.23 7.48
CA GLY A 678 5.36 15.22 6.55
C GLY A 678 6.44 14.40 5.83
N GLY A 679 6.04 13.51 4.94
CA GLY A 679 6.94 12.65 4.15
C GLY A 679 7.68 11.58 4.95
N SER A 680 7.98 10.45 4.32
CA SER A 680 8.65 9.32 5.00
C SER A 680 10.16 9.51 5.15
N ASN A 681 10.78 10.47 4.46
CA ASN A 681 12.21 10.78 4.58
C ASN A 681 12.61 11.16 6.01
N LYS A 682 11.68 11.63 6.82
CA LYS A 682 11.86 11.89 8.26
C LYS A 682 12.28 10.65 9.05
N MET A 683 11.94 9.45 8.60
CA MET A 683 12.30 8.19 9.27
C MET A 683 13.80 7.99 9.30
N TYR A 684 14.44 8.11 8.16
CA TYR A 684 15.88 7.89 8.03
C TYR A 684 16.72 9.12 8.36
N CYS A 685 16.14 10.31 8.26
CA CYS A 685 16.84 11.58 8.43
C CYS A 685 18.07 11.71 7.51
N ILE A 686 17.96 11.21 6.28
CA ILE A 686 18.97 11.41 5.24
C ILE A 686 18.83 12.81 4.65
N ALA A 687 19.94 13.49 4.42
CA ALA A 687 19.97 14.78 3.74
C ALA A 687 21.17 14.83 2.81
N ASP A 688 20.92 14.64 1.52
CA ASP A 688 21.94 14.50 0.49
C ASP A 688 21.48 15.19 -0.81
N ALA A 689 22.19 16.25 -1.19
CA ALA A 689 21.83 17.05 -2.37
C ALA A 689 21.99 16.27 -3.69
N ASP A 690 22.94 15.36 -3.78
CA ASP A 690 23.14 14.55 -4.98
C ASP A 690 22.01 13.53 -5.11
N LEU A 691 21.60 12.90 -4.01
CA LEU A 691 20.43 12.01 -3.95
C LEU A 691 19.16 12.77 -4.37
N ASP A 692 18.90 13.93 -3.79
CA ASP A 692 17.76 14.77 -4.13
C ASP A 692 17.71 15.10 -5.63
N ASN A 693 18.83 15.56 -6.19
CA ASN A 693 18.91 15.88 -7.61
C ASN A 693 18.66 14.66 -8.52
N MET A 694 19.20 13.48 -8.17
CA MET A 694 19.01 12.27 -8.94
C MET A 694 17.57 11.78 -8.90
N ILE A 695 16.92 11.85 -7.72
CA ILE A 695 15.49 11.52 -7.56
C ILE A 695 14.64 12.41 -8.47
N LEU A 696 14.82 13.74 -8.42
CA LEU A 696 14.08 14.67 -9.27
C LEU A 696 14.33 14.40 -10.76
N THR A 697 15.59 14.17 -11.14
CA THR A 697 15.96 13.89 -12.53
C THR A 697 15.32 12.58 -13.02
N ALA A 698 15.25 11.55 -12.17
CA ALA A 698 14.57 10.30 -12.53
C ALA A 698 13.08 10.50 -12.76
N ARG A 699 12.41 11.35 -11.97
CA ARG A 699 10.98 11.66 -12.13
C ARG A 699 10.68 12.48 -13.39
N GLU A 700 11.64 13.27 -13.85
CA GLU A 700 11.53 14.16 -15.02
C GLU A 700 11.98 13.50 -16.34
N SER A 701 12.05 12.17 -16.41
CA SER A 701 12.43 11.42 -17.61
C SER A 701 11.44 10.28 -17.88
N LEU A 702 11.01 10.15 -19.13
CA LEU A 702 10.21 9.02 -19.62
C LEU A 702 11.08 7.84 -20.11
N ASP A 703 12.41 8.01 -20.21
CA ASP A 703 13.34 6.95 -20.59
C ASP A 703 13.60 6.01 -19.40
N GLN A 704 12.98 4.83 -19.43
CA GLN A 704 13.11 3.82 -18.38
C GLN A 704 14.56 3.37 -18.15
N SER A 705 15.37 3.26 -19.20
CA SER A 705 16.78 2.84 -19.08
C SER A 705 17.61 3.91 -18.38
N TYR A 706 17.35 5.19 -18.69
CA TYR A 706 17.95 6.31 -18.01
C TYR A 706 17.53 6.36 -16.55
N ARG A 707 16.24 6.20 -16.26
CA ARG A 707 15.70 6.14 -14.88
C ARG A 707 16.33 5.00 -14.07
N LYS A 708 16.47 3.80 -14.67
CA LYS A 708 17.14 2.66 -14.01
C LYS A 708 18.57 3.03 -13.59
N THR A 709 19.30 3.75 -14.43
CA THR A 709 20.65 4.21 -14.11
C THR A 709 20.65 5.23 -12.97
N MET A 710 19.71 6.16 -12.96
CA MET A 710 19.55 7.14 -11.86
C MET A 710 19.18 6.45 -10.55
N TYR A 711 18.21 5.55 -10.56
CA TYR A 711 17.82 4.80 -9.35
C TYR A 711 18.95 3.94 -8.80
N LYS A 712 19.77 3.33 -9.68
CA LYS A 712 20.97 2.60 -9.21
C LYS A 712 21.92 3.52 -8.44
N ALA A 713 22.16 4.75 -8.96
CA ALA A 713 23.00 5.73 -8.28
C ALA A 713 22.37 6.21 -6.96
N CYS A 714 21.05 6.45 -6.93
CA CYS A 714 20.33 6.76 -5.69
C CYS A 714 20.46 5.64 -4.64
N LEU A 715 20.27 4.39 -5.04
CA LEU A 715 20.40 3.23 -4.17
C LEU A 715 21.82 3.08 -3.61
N ASP A 716 22.85 3.35 -4.42
CA ASP A 716 24.25 3.35 -3.95
C ASP A 716 24.46 4.42 -2.85
N ILE A 717 23.87 5.60 -2.97
CA ILE A 717 23.95 6.64 -1.94
C ILE A 717 23.23 6.20 -0.66
N VAL A 718 22.02 5.61 -0.77
CA VAL A 718 21.27 5.12 0.41
C VAL A 718 22.05 4.03 1.14
N VAL A 719 22.69 3.09 0.41
CA VAL A 719 23.55 2.06 0.98
C VAL A 719 24.81 2.68 1.61
N ASP A 720 25.39 3.71 1.01
CA ASP A 720 26.55 4.42 1.58
C ASP A 720 26.21 5.15 2.89
N TRP A 721 25.02 5.75 2.97
CA TRP A 721 24.52 6.32 4.22
C TRP A 721 24.24 5.28 5.31
N ALA A 722 24.03 4.03 4.90
CA ALA A 722 23.70 2.89 5.78
C ALA A 722 22.48 3.16 6.70
N VAL A 723 21.47 3.85 6.18
CA VAL A 723 20.23 4.14 6.91
C VAL A 723 19.19 3.04 6.76
N GLU A 724 19.35 2.19 5.75
CA GLU A 724 18.51 1.03 5.53
C GLU A 724 19.37 -0.18 5.15
N VAL A 725 19.25 -1.24 5.95
CA VAL A 725 19.84 -2.55 5.64
C VAL A 725 18.76 -3.40 4.97
N PRO A 726 18.85 -3.67 3.66
CA PRO A 726 17.93 -4.56 2.99
C PRO A 726 18.13 -5.99 3.50
N VAL A 727 17.07 -6.68 3.91
CA VAL A 727 17.19 -8.00 4.55
C VAL A 727 16.67 -9.10 3.64
N TYR A 728 15.36 -9.13 3.33
CA TYR A 728 14.77 -10.23 2.60
C TYR A 728 13.63 -9.79 1.70
N GLN A 729 13.41 -10.57 0.65
CA GLN A 729 12.17 -10.59 -0.12
C GLN A 729 11.57 -11.98 -0.02
N ARG A 730 10.31 -12.05 0.44
CA ARG A 730 9.58 -13.30 0.62
C ARG A 730 8.80 -13.67 -0.64
N GLN A 731 8.37 -14.91 -0.71
CA GLN A 731 7.38 -15.38 -1.65
C GLN A 731 6.01 -15.50 -0.98
N ASN A 732 4.95 -15.25 -1.75
CA ASN A 732 3.58 -15.56 -1.41
C ASN A 732 3.16 -16.83 -2.15
N ALA A 733 2.16 -17.54 -1.62
CA ALA A 733 1.55 -18.69 -2.29
C ALA A 733 0.14 -18.37 -2.74
N ILE A 734 -0.19 -18.80 -3.95
CA ILE A 734 -1.56 -18.92 -4.43
C ILE A 734 -1.79 -20.41 -4.65
N ILE A 735 -2.74 -20.99 -3.93
CA ILE A 735 -3.03 -22.43 -3.97
C ILE A 735 -4.36 -22.68 -4.68
N PHE A 736 -4.37 -23.75 -5.46
CA PHE A 736 -5.51 -24.16 -6.28
C PHE A 736 -5.92 -25.59 -5.92
N SER A 737 -7.22 -25.86 -5.84
CA SER A 737 -7.75 -27.22 -5.78
C SER A 737 -7.55 -27.92 -7.12
N THR A 738 -6.55 -28.78 -7.23
CA THR A 738 -6.19 -29.49 -8.48
C THR A 738 -7.33 -30.41 -8.96
N GLU A 739 -8.14 -30.93 -8.03
CA GLU A 739 -9.30 -31.77 -8.38
C GLU A 739 -10.44 -30.96 -9.03
N ARG A 740 -10.59 -29.69 -8.67
CA ARG A 740 -11.74 -28.90 -9.08
C ARG A 740 -11.41 -27.88 -10.17
N VAL A 741 -10.21 -27.29 -10.17
CA VAL A 741 -9.79 -26.29 -11.15
C VAL A 741 -9.04 -26.96 -12.30
N ASN A 742 -9.43 -26.65 -13.53
CA ASN A 742 -8.65 -27.05 -14.70
C ASN A 742 -7.39 -26.15 -14.80
N MET A 743 -6.28 -26.65 -14.26
CA MET A 743 -5.04 -25.90 -14.16
C MET A 743 -4.48 -25.42 -15.51
N SER A 744 -4.86 -26.04 -16.63
CA SER A 744 -4.44 -25.58 -17.97
C SER A 744 -5.14 -24.30 -18.43
N THR A 745 -6.16 -23.84 -17.70
CA THR A 745 -6.97 -22.65 -18.00
C THR A 745 -6.72 -21.49 -17.06
N VAL A 746 -5.92 -21.73 -16.02
CA VAL A 746 -5.50 -20.69 -15.06
C VAL A 746 -4.52 -19.72 -15.75
N THR A 747 -4.52 -18.45 -15.35
CA THR A 747 -3.56 -17.43 -15.80
C THR A 747 -2.14 -18.01 -15.75
N PRO A 748 -1.43 -18.11 -16.88
CA PRO A 748 -0.06 -18.62 -16.88
C PRO A 748 0.92 -17.58 -16.36
N ASP A 749 2.04 -18.05 -15.76
CA ASP A 749 3.11 -17.18 -15.24
C ASP A 749 2.57 -15.99 -14.41
N ILE A 750 1.80 -16.31 -13.36
CA ILE A 750 1.26 -15.34 -12.41
C ILE A 750 2.41 -14.60 -11.73
N THR A 751 2.29 -13.28 -11.62
CA THR A 751 3.25 -12.42 -10.93
C THR A 751 2.53 -11.51 -9.93
N THR A 752 3.30 -10.73 -9.16
CA THR A 752 2.74 -9.71 -8.29
C THR A 752 1.99 -8.59 -9.04
N PHE A 753 2.30 -8.37 -10.33
CA PHE A 753 1.66 -7.37 -11.21
C PHE A 753 0.57 -7.96 -12.10
N TYR A 754 0.62 -9.26 -12.38
CA TYR A 754 -0.32 -9.98 -13.23
C TYR A 754 -0.92 -11.13 -12.44
N LYS A 755 -1.97 -10.83 -11.70
CA LYS A 755 -2.56 -11.72 -10.68
C LYS A 755 -3.27 -12.92 -11.32
N TRP A 756 -3.62 -13.90 -10.51
CA TRP A 756 -4.30 -15.12 -10.93
C TRP A 756 -5.61 -14.87 -11.68
N TYR A 757 -6.28 -13.77 -11.39
CA TYR A 757 -7.54 -13.37 -12.01
C TYR A 757 -7.38 -12.48 -13.26
N ALA A 758 -6.16 -12.16 -13.69
CA ALA A 758 -5.94 -11.30 -14.86
C ALA A 758 -6.55 -11.90 -16.15
N GLU A 759 -6.63 -13.22 -16.23
CA GLU A 759 -7.28 -13.96 -17.32
C GLU A 759 -8.44 -14.83 -16.82
N ILE A 760 -9.18 -14.37 -15.81
CA ILE A 760 -10.23 -15.13 -15.11
C ILE A 760 -11.34 -15.63 -16.05
N GLN A 761 -11.57 -14.95 -17.18
CA GLN A 761 -12.53 -15.40 -18.20
C GLN A 761 -12.18 -16.75 -18.80
N ASN A 762 -10.93 -17.20 -18.69
CA ASN A 762 -10.48 -18.47 -19.23
C ASN A 762 -10.62 -19.64 -18.25
N ILE A 763 -10.77 -19.37 -16.94
CA ILE A 763 -10.78 -20.42 -15.91
C ILE A 763 -12.00 -21.31 -16.04
N GLU A 764 -11.76 -22.62 -16.10
CA GLU A 764 -12.78 -23.67 -16.13
C GLU A 764 -12.64 -24.60 -14.90
N LEU A 765 -13.77 -25.08 -14.42
CA LEU A 765 -13.82 -26.17 -13.44
C LEU A 765 -13.78 -27.56 -14.15
N ASN A 766 -13.17 -28.55 -13.48
CA ASN A 766 -13.08 -29.94 -13.99
C ASN A 766 -14.43 -30.68 -14.05
#